data_9f48a16782c8cd577a53892270a6d8fe
#
_entry.id   9f48a16782c8cd577a53892270a6d8fe
#
_cell.length_a   1.000
_cell.length_b   1.000
_cell.length_c   1.000
_cell.angle_alpha   90.00
_cell.angle_beta   90.00
_cell.angle_gamma   90.00
#
_symmetry.space_group_name_H-M   'P 1'
#
loop_
_entity.id
_entity.type
_entity.pdbx_description
1 polymer ?
#
loop_
_entity_poly.entity_id
_entity_poly.type
_entity_poly.pdbx_seq_one_letter_code
_entity_poly.pdbx_strand_id
1 'polypeptide(L)'
;MFFPFSPSNFVSRLFLAVCAALLCLSSSAAAAEGQKSLTTRGELPWTLNADKLVSLEDGVIVEATGSVLLQRGEDYMKADFARYYTTTNWIFVQGHVEARMGRDMLNAAEAEFDLTSRTGWLKDGSIFIAGPHMYVTGEKVDKLFGDRYLFKNAKVTACDGDVPAWSLAAEQAEIEIDGYAKLSHTTLNILDMPLVGSPFLVLPAKTTRQSGLLMPDFGYSSLNGAFFSVPYFQVIDESRDLTFYSTYMSRAGFMPGIEYRSHTRDQDKTWLAFDFLYDKHKFSTEKGDRINDTDGKVNTNEERFWLRGMGDGFVGDSGWRYRYNLDYVSDQNFLRQFRDMRTGFNHSRDALYDMFGRDLQEVDKNRVSEGFVYRDWDRFMVSLGFRYEQIPYLGHGNTPHSEDTTVQRIPLNLYLFKGRMLEELPLELQGEVSSAYEYRAKGIRGLRTEIHPELSLPVNLPGASMLLTGGIRQTYYNSTHTELVDSQRWTRGGGTKDRFIPDMSAELFTQASRVWEMPENHLEATAENVGRTSWTGLRHRVQPRLTYAWTPEKDQSENPIFEEMDRIKPSQRLRLSFTNILTARRETVSGAKGNYKTGTSYFDPVRWEIATGYDIDEAERTKYRNLYGRRPWMDAYSYLELRPVNWLSLWNRLYVSMYGEGITRSDTGATLSNARWGSWSVSYSTRDKYYNYLDEMKRDNLSDMRFTSPQRLLTNTFTFRPWSNISLYYRTQDNIETGKNYERHFAIGYYHQCFHLIGSIQNKARDNSYRVILELPGLNF
;
A
#
# COMPACT_ATOMS: atom_id res chain seq x y z
N MET A 1 22.76 -4.74 -35.26
CA MET A 1 21.53 -4.72 -36.08
C MET A 1 20.38 -4.50 -35.11
N PHE A 2 20.04 -3.26 -34.79
CA PHE A 2 18.99 -2.91 -33.81
C PHE A 2 17.79 -2.39 -34.60
N PHE A 3 16.65 -3.03 -34.41
CA PHE A 3 15.39 -2.63 -35.02
C PHE A 3 14.86 -1.34 -34.38
N PRO A 4 14.29 -0.41 -35.12
CA PRO A 4 13.63 0.76 -34.59
C PRO A 4 12.33 0.33 -33.89
N PHE A 5 12.25 0.50 -32.58
CA PHE A 5 11.05 0.24 -31.80
C PHE A 5 10.02 1.35 -32.04
N SER A 6 8.90 1.00 -32.67
CA SER A 6 7.68 1.80 -32.65
C SER A 6 6.89 1.47 -31.37
N PRO A 7 6.44 2.47 -30.59
CA PRO A 7 5.75 2.23 -29.32
C PRO A 7 4.45 1.42 -29.44
N SER A 8 3.72 1.59 -30.55
CA SER A 8 2.48 0.83 -30.82
C SER A 8 2.72 -0.69 -30.97
N ASN A 9 3.87 -1.09 -31.49
CA ASN A 9 4.24 -2.49 -31.62
C ASN A 9 4.81 -3.07 -30.31
N PHE A 10 5.29 -2.26 -29.39
CA PHE A 10 5.82 -2.71 -28.10
C PHE A 10 4.69 -3.07 -27.14
N VAL A 11 3.65 -2.24 -27.02
CA VAL A 11 2.50 -2.49 -26.13
C VAL A 11 1.73 -3.74 -26.55
N SER A 12 1.47 -3.94 -27.85
CA SER A 12 0.80 -5.14 -28.33
C SER A 12 1.66 -6.41 -28.20
N ARG A 13 2.97 -6.31 -28.36
CA ARG A 13 3.91 -7.42 -28.14
C ARG A 13 4.18 -7.71 -26.69
N LEU A 14 4.22 -6.68 -25.82
CA LEU A 14 4.32 -6.85 -24.39
C LEU A 14 3.04 -7.46 -23.81
N PHE A 15 1.87 -7.06 -24.28
CA PHE A 15 0.59 -7.67 -23.91
C PHE A 15 0.54 -9.15 -24.32
N LEU A 16 0.94 -9.48 -25.53
CA LEU A 16 1.04 -10.88 -25.99
C LEU A 16 2.11 -11.67 -25.22
N ALA A 17 3.25 -11.06 -24.88
CA ALA A 17 4.29 -11.72 -24.12
C ALA A 17 3.88 -11.94 -22.66
N VAL A 18 3.17 -10.99 -22.04
CA VAL A 18 2.62 -11.13 -20.69
C VAL A 18 1.49 -12.17 -20.67
N CYS A 19 0.61 -12.16 -21.67
CA CYS A 19 -0.43 -13.19 -21.82
C CYS A 19 0.18 -14.57 -22.12
N ALA A 20 1.23 -14.66 -22.93
CA ALA A 20 1.92 -15.92 -23.22
C ALA A 20 2.71 -16.43 -22.00
N ALA A 21 3.36 -15.55 -21.24
CA ALA A 21 4.02 -15.91 -19.98
C ALA A 21 3.02 -16.38 -18.91
N LEU A 22 1.85 -15.75 -18.83
CA LEU A 22 0.77 -16.18 -17.94
C LEU A 22 0.14 -17.52 -18.37
N LEU A 23 0.04 -17.78 -19.68
CA LEU A 23 -0.41 -19.07 -20.23
C LEU A 23 0.62 -20.19 -20.04
N CYS A 24 1.91 -19.88 -20.06
CA CYS A 24 2.96 -20.87 -19.78
C CYS A 24 3.07 -21.24 -18.29
N LEU A 25 2.59 -20.38 -17.38
CA LEU A 25 2.52 -20.67 -15.95
C LEU A 25 1.33 -21.55 -15.55
N SER A 26 0.35 -21.74 -16.45
CA SER A 26 -0.85 -22.55 -16.20
C SER A 26 -0.71 -24.05 -16.52
N SER A 27 0.44 -24.50 -17.03
CA SER A 27 0.61 -25.88 -17.51
C SER A 27 1.29 -26.88 -16.55
N SER A 28 1.41 -26.53 -15.26
CA SER A 28 1.97 -27.47 -14.27
C SER A 28 1.18 -27.55 -12.95
N ALA A 29 -0.14 -27.44 -13.01
CA ALA A 29 -1.00 -27.86 -11.90
C ALA A 29 -1.36 -29.34 -12.07
N ALA A 30 -0.44 -30.24 -11.73
CA ALA A 30 -0.79 -31.60 -11.40
C ALA A 30 -1.55 -31.57 -10.07
N ALA A 31 -2.82 -31.96 -10.14
CA ALA A 31 -3.67 -32.10 -8.97
C ALA A 31 -3.04 -33.12 -8.01
N ALA A 32 -2.55 -32.65 -6.87
CA ALA A 32 -2.31 -33.51 -5.73
C ALA A 32 -3.67 -33.72 -5.05
N GLU A 33 -4.37 -34.77 -5.37
CA GLU A 33 -5.47 -35.31 -4.58
C GLU A 33 -4.92 -35.67 -3.20
N GLY A 34 -5.15 -34.78 -2.24
CA GLY A 34 -4.96 -35.06 -0.83
C GLY A 34 -5.98 -36.11 -0.39
N GLN A 35 -5.56 -37.36 -0.27
CA GLN A 35 -6.31 -38.40 0.45
C GLN A 35 -6.56 -37.90 1.88
N LYS A 36 -7.78 -37.40 2.14
CA LYS A 36 -8.30 -37.31 3.50
C LYS A 36 -8.46 -38.74 4.04
N SER A 37 -7.63 -39.10 4.99
CA SER A 37 -7.78 -40.34 5.76
C SER A 37 -9.14 -40.28 6.47
N LEU A 38 -10.05 -41.11 6.06
CA LEU A 38 -11.28 -41.45 6.77
C LEU A 38 -10.91 -42.28 7.99
N THR A 39 -10.55 -41.60 9.09
CA THR A 39 -10.61 -42.25 10.40
C THR A 39 -12.07 -42.30 10.80
N THR A 40 -12.70 -43.47 10.67
CA THR A 40 -13.96 -43.82 11.27
C THR A 40 -13.81 -43.78 12.81
N ARG A 41 -14.05 -42.60 13.41
CA ARG A 41 -14.40 -42.54 14.82
C ARG A 41 -15.74 -43.23 14.96
N GLY A 42 -15.85 -44.26 15.85
CA GLY A 42 -17.09 -44.94 16.15
C GLY A 42 -18.19 -43.90 16.43
N GLU A 43 -19.18 -43.81 15.54
CA GLU A 43 -20.28 -42.86 15.66
C GLU A 43 -21.11 -43.28 16.90
N LEU A 44 -21.31 -42.32 17.79
CA LEU A 44 -22.23 -42.49 18.90
C LEU A 44 -23.64 -42.77 18.36
N PRO A 45 -24.44 -43.68 18.98
CA PRO A 45 -25.80 -43.91 18.56
C PRO A 45 -26.68 -42.68 18.81
N TRP A 46 -27.69 -42.47 17.97
CA TRP A 46 -28.75 -41.50 18.22
C TRP A 46 -29.59 -41.96 19.43
N THR A 47 -29.89 -41.03 20.32
CA THR A 47 -30.81 -41.24 21.45
C THR A 47 -32.08 -40.40 21.22
N LEU A 48 -33.25 -41.03 21.36
CA LEU A 48 -34.56 -40.37 21.22
C LEU A 48 -35.22 -40.28 22.56
N ASN A 49 -35.54 -39.08 23.01
CA ASN A 49 -36.28 -38.78 24.24
C ASN A 49 -37.56 -37.98 23.87
N ALA A 50 -38.66 -38.26 24.56
CA ALA A 50 -39.93 -37.54 24.41
C ALA A 50 -40.84 -37.78 25.65
N ASP A 51 -41.87 -36.96 25.79
CA ASP A 51 -42.85 -37.13 26.86
C ASP A 51 -43.62 -38.42 26.68
N LYS A 52 -43.89 -38.86 25.46
CA LYS A 52 -44.56 -40.10 25.13
C LYS A 52 -43.92 -40.79 23.94
N LEU A 53 -43.61 -42.08 24.09
CA LEU A 53 -43.09 -42.94 23.02
C LEU A 53 -44.09 -44.08 22.76
N VAL A 54 -44.45 -44.32 21.50
CA VAL A 54 -45.33 -45.40 21.10
C VAL A 54 -44.64 -46.19 20.05
N SER A 55 -44.55 -47.50 20.24
CA SER A 55 -44.03 -48.44 19.21
C SER A 55 -45.20 -49.03 18.44
N LEU A 56 -45.18 -48.95 17.14
CA LEU A 56 -46.16 -49.44 16.21
C LEU A 56 -45.54 -50.51 15.30
N GLU A 57 -46.38 -51.38 14.74
CA GLU A 57 -45.95 -52.41 13.76
C GLU A 57 -44.77 -53.26 14.24
N ASP A 58 -44.93 -53.84 15.45
CA ASP A 58 -43.92 -54.67 16.12
C ASP A 58 -42.49 -54.06 16.15
N GLY A 59 -42.43 -52.75 16.33
CA GLY A 59 -41.16 -52.02 16.49
C GLY A 59 -40.59 -51.42 15.22
N VAL A 60 -41.28 -51.58 14.09
CA VAL A 60 -40.87 -51.00 12.80
C VAL A 60 -41.00 -49.45 12.83
N ILE A 61 -42.01 -48.91 13.52
CA ILE A 61 -42.25 -47.48 13.65
C ILE A 61 -42.24 -47.08 15.11
N VAL A 62 -41.51 -46.02 15.45
CA VAL A 62 -41.54 -45.40 16.75
C VAL A 62 -42.06 -43.96 16.63
N GLU A 63 -43.19 -43.67 17.27
CA GLU A 63 -43.72 -42.32 17.39
C GLU A 63 -43.36 -41.70 18.73
N ALA A 64 -42.88 -40.47 18.68
CA ALA A 64 -42.52 -39.64 19.81
C ALA A 64 -43.38 -38.36 19.81
N THR A 65 -43.98 -38.03 20.93
CA THR A 65 -44.86 -36.85 21.05
C THR A 65 -44.50 -36.09 22.32
N GLY A 66 -44.42 -34.77 22.18
CA GLY A 66 -44.12 -33.83 23.28
C GLY A 66 -42.63 -33.76 23.58
N SER A 67 -42.06 -32.59 23.57
CA SER A 67 -40.65 -32.28 23.91
C SER A 67 -39.65 -33.26 23.32
N VAL A 68 -39.85 -33.61 22.04
CA VAL A 68 -39.02 -34.59 21.33
C VAL A 68 -37.60 -34.06 21.21
N LEU A 69 -36.62 -34.85 21.67
CA LEU A 69 -35.19 -34.58 21.54
C LEU A 69 -34.47 -35.79 20.96
N LEU A 70 -33.97 -35.69 19.75
CA LEU A 70 -33.04 -36.63 19.15
C LEU A 70 -31.64 -36.08 19.29
N GLN A 71 -30.69 -36.82 19.87
CA GLN A 71 -29.35 -36.32 20.15
C GLN A 71 -28.27 -37.35 19.84
N ARG A 72 -27.14 -36.86 19.30
CA ARG A 72 -25.92 -37.63 19.08
C ARG A 72 -24.68 -36.75 19.31
N GLY A 73 -24.08 -36.86 20.48
CA GLY A 73 -22.97 -35.99 20.88
C GLY A 73 -23.42 -34.53 21.00
N GLU A 74 -22.85 -33.65 20.17
CA GLU A 74 -23.25 -32.23 20.13
C GLU A 74 -24.38 -31.94 19.09
N ASP A 75 -24.63 -32.88 18.19
CA ASP A 75 -25.71 -32.79 17.20
C ASP A 75 -27.04 -33.12 17.90
N TYR A 76 -28.06 -32.33 17.65
CA TYR A 76 -29.40 -32.55 18.16
C TYR A 76 -30.49 -32.11 17.20
N MET A 77 -31.69 -32.67 17.40
CA MET A 77 -32.92 -32.26 16.75
C MET A 77 -34.05 -32.25 17.76
N LYS A 78 -34.77 -31.15 17.85
CA LYS A 78 -35.97 -30.94 18.68
C LYS A 78 -37.19 -30.83 17.81
N ALA A 79 -38.35 -31.30 18.29
CA ALA A 79 -39.63 -31.13 17.60
C ALA A 79 -40.78 -31.38 18.58
N ASP A 80 -42.02 -31.09 18.19
CA ASP A 80 -43.20 -31.43 18.94
C ASP A 80 -43.64 -32.88 18.71
N PHE A 81 -43.38 -33.39 17.50
CA PHE A 81 -43.68 -34.75 17.06
C PHE A 81 -42.55 -35.31 16.20
N ALA A 82 -42.24 -36.59 16.39
CA ALA A 82 -41.36 -37.37 15.55
C ALA A 82 -41.89 -38.77 15.28
N ARG A 83 -41.67 -39.24 14.02
CA ARG A 83 -41.93 -40.60 13.62
C ARG A 83 -40.64 -41.21 13.00
N TYR A 84 -40.10 -42.17 13.65
CA TYR A 84 -38.87 -42.85 13.27
C TYR A 84 -39.15 -44.24 12.71
N TYR A 85 -38.64 -44.53 11.51
CA TYR A 85 -38.72 -45.78 10.83
C TYR A 85 -37.44 -46.57 11.04
N THR A 86 -37.49 -47.59 11.91
CA THR A 86 -36.31 -48.29 12.40
C THR A 86 -35.61 -49.11 11.30
N THR A 87 -36.34 -49.59 10.30
CA THR A 87 -35.82 -50.39 9.20
C THR A 87 -35.08 -49.59 8.12
N THR A 88 -35.45 -48.36 7.91
CA THR A 88 -34.90 -47.48 6.88
C THR A 88 -34.06 -46.33 7.44
N ASN A 89 -34.00 -46.17 8.75
CA ASN A 89 -33.35 -45.05 9.45
C ASN A 89 -33.87 -43.65 9.05
N TRP A 90 -35.11 -43.60 8.55
CA TRP A 90 -35.77 -42.31 8.24
C TRP A 90 -36.51 -41.78 9.47
N ILE A 91 -36.45 -40.46 9.64
CA ILE A 91 -37.20 -39.76 10.67
C ILE A 91 -37.99 -38.61 10.04
N PHE A 92 -39.29 -38.57 10.30
CA PHE A 92 -40.15 -37.39 10.05
C PHE A 92 -40.34 -36.66 11.35
N VAL A 93 -40.19 -35.32 11.35
CA VAL A 93 -40.38 -34.44 12.50
C VAL A 93 -41.29 -33.25 12.11
N GLN A 94 -42.11 -32.82 13.06
CA GLN A 94 -43.07 -31.75 12.85
C GLN A 94 -43.24 -30.93 14.12
N GLY A 95 -43.52 -29.61 13.92
CA GLY A 95 -43.75 -28.63 14.96
C GLY A 95 -42.45 -28.15 15.62
N HIS A 96 -42.17 -26.87 15.51
CA HIS A 96 -41.01 -26.17 16.08
C HIS A 96 -39.69 -26.95 15.93
N VAL A 97 -39.48 -27.45 14.68
CA VAL A 97 -38.27 -28.22 14.40
C VAL A 97 -37.05 -27.34 14.55
N GLU A 98 -36.15 -27.68 15.43
CA GLU A 98 -34.83 -27.04 15.63
C GLU A 98 -33.77 -28.14 15.57
N ALA A 99 -32.84 -28.06 14.66
CA ALA A 99 -31.74 -29.01 14.54
C ALA A 99 -30.39 -28.30 14.52
N ARG A 100 -29.44 -28.87 15.24
CA ARG A 100 -28.03 -28.51 15.17
C ARG A 100 -27.24 -29.64 14.55
N MET A 101 -26.52 -29.38 13.45
CA MET A 101 -25.66 -30.34 12.79
C MET A 101 -24.26 -29.70 12.61
N GLY A 102 -23.34 -30.09 13.49
CA GLY A 102 -22.04 -29.46 13.57
C GLY A 102 -22.12 -28.01 14.08
N ARG A 103 -21.79 -27.03 13.22
CA ARG A 103 -21.87 -25.59 13.55
C ARG A 103 -23.15 -24.93 13.01
N ASP A 104 -23.86 -25.60 12.11
CA ASP A 104 -25.02 -25.04 11.43
C ASP A 104 -26.30 -25.30 12.24
N MET A 105 -27.19 -24.32 12.22
CA MET A 105 -28.49 -24.40 12.87
C MET A 105 -29.58 -24.38 11.81
N LEU A 106 -30.53 -25.32 11.92
CA LEU A 106 -31.65 -25.45 11.04
C LEU A 106 -32.94 -25.29 11.83
N ASN A 107 -33.92 -24.57 11.28
CA ASN A 107 -35.26 -24.49 11.80
C ASN A 107 -36.24 -24.81 10.66
N ALA A 108 -37.37 -25.46 10.98
CA ALA A 108 -38.39 -25.80 10.01
C ALA A 108 -39.76 -26.00 10.64
N ALA A 109 -40.81 -25.94 9.86
CA ALA A 109 -42.15 -26.36 10.31
C ALA A 109 -42.28 -27.90 10.31
N GLU A 110 -41.75 -28.53 9.29
CA GLU A 110 -41.70 -29.98 9.08
C GLU A 110 -40.37 -30.38 8.43
N ALA A 111 -39.86 -31.55 8.76
CA ALA A 111 -38.68 -32.08 8.13
C ALA A 111 -38.70 -33.62 8.08
N GLU A 112 -38.02 -34.18 7.10
CA GLU A 112 -37.79 -35.62 6.99
C GLU A 112 -36.34 -35.88 6.58
N PHE A 113 -35.66 -36.72 7.32
CA PHE A 113 -34.23 -37.02 7.14
C PHE A 113 -33.95 -38.53 7.15
N ASP A 114 -33.06 -38.95 6.29
CA ASP A 114 -32.34 -40.21 6.39
C ASP A 114 -31.12 -39.98 7.33
N LEU A 115 -31.14 -40.57 8.52
CA LEU A 115 -30.09 -40.43 9.50
C LEU A 115 -28.78 -41.11 9.11
N THR A 116 -28.82 -41.99 8.08
CA THR A 116 -27.64 -42.69 7.56
C THR A 116 -26.91 -41.85 6.52
N SER A 117 -27.62 -41.36 5.52
CA SER A 117 -27.05 -40.54 4.45
C SER A 117 -26.99 -39.07 4.77
N ARG A 118 -27.66 -38.63 5.85
CA ARG A 118 -27.84 -37.21 6.25
C ARG A 118 -28.48 -36.36 5.15
N THR A 119 -29.34 -36.97 4.33
CA THR A 119 -30.13 -36.29 3.31
C THR A 119 -31.57 -36.16 3.75
N GLY A 120 -32.30 -35.22 3.18
CA GLY A 120 -33.70 -35.04 3.54
C GLY A 120 -34.27 -33.74 2.99
N TRP A 121 -35.44 -33.36 3.50
CA TRP A 121 -36.07 -32.10 3.13
C TRP A 121 -36.67 -31.41 4.36
N LEU A 122 -36.79 -30.07 4.24
CA LEU A 122 -37.43 -29.20 5.22
C LEU A 122 -38.49 -28.35 4.50
N LYS A 123 -39.60 -28.11 5.17
CA LYS A 123 -40.64 -27.22 4.71
C LYS A 123 -40.64 -25.96 5.57
N ASP A 124 -40.77 -24.79 4.94
CA ASP A 124 -40.62 -23.48 5.56
C ASP A 124 -39.34 -23.43 6.40
N GLY A 125 -38.23 -23.83 5.77
CA GLY A 125 -36.95 -24.04 6.43
C GLY A 125 -36.05 -22.81 6.42
N SER A 126 -35.26 -22.66 7.51
CA SER A 126 -34.19 -21.70 7.58
C SER A 126 -32.90 -22.40 8.06
N ILE A 127 -31.78 -21.97 7.46
CA ILE A 127 -30.46 -22.44 7.82
C ILE A 127 -29.58 -21.25 8.16
N PHE A 128 -28.93 -21.28 9.33
CA PHE A 128 -27.86 -20.36 9.67
C PHE A 128 -26.52 -21.05 9.47
N ILE A 129 -25.73 -20.53 8.51
CA ILE A 129 -24.40 -21.02 8.18
C ILE A 129 -23.39 -20.17 8.94
N ALA A 130 -22.82 -20.69 10.01
CA ALA A 130 -22.02 -19.95 10.97
C ALA A 130 -20.70 -19.41 10.40
N GLY A 131 -20.08 -20.11 9.43
CA GLY A 131 -18.82 -19.69 8.82
C GLY A 131 -18.91 -18.30 8.19
N PRO A 132 -19.73 -18.09 7.13
CA PRO A 132 -19.93 -16.80 6.49
C PRO A 132 -20.95 -15.90 7.21
N HIS A 133 -21.53 -16.31 8.33
CA HIS A 133 -22.61 -15.60 9.05
C HIS A 133 -23.79 -15.29 8.13
N MET A 134 -24.35 -16.33 7.51
CA MET A 134 -25.43 -16.20 6.53
C MET A 134 -26.68 -16.93 6.97
N TYR A 135 -27.83 -16.28 6.80
CA TYR A 135 -29.15 -16.87 6.94
C TYR A 135 -29.71 -17.17 5.56
N VAL A 136 -30.20 -18.38 5.36
CA VAL A 136 -30.87 -18.78 4.14
C VAL A 136 -32.23 -19.37 4.53
N THR A 137 -33.30 -18.76 4.02
CA THR A 137 -34.66 -19.26 4.22
C THR A 137 -35.26 -19.71 2.91
N GLY A 138 -36.16 -20.69 2.92
CA GLY A 138 -36.87 -21.17 1.75
C GLY A 138 -38.15 -21.88 2.08
N GLU A 139 -39.15 -21.81 1.17
CA GLU A 139 -40.41 -22.54 1.28
C GLU A 139 -40.17 -24.06 1.33
N LYS A 140 -39.21 -24.52 0.54
CA LYS A 140 -38.71 -25.90 0.55
C LYS A 140 -37.21 -25.93 0.48
N VAL A 141 -36.59 -26.74 1.33
CA VAL A 141 -35.15 -26.96 1.35
C VAL A 141 -34.87 -28.45 1.23
N ASP A 142 -34.21 -28.87 0.17
CA ASP A 142 -33.75 -30.23 -0.01
C ASP A 142 -32.26 -30.30 0.36
N LYS A 143 -31.91 -31.07 1.41
CA LYS A 143 -30.53 -31.39 1.76
C LYS A 143 -30.07 -32.61 0.98
N LEU A 144 -29.13 -32.38 0.09
CA LEU A 144 -28.53 -33.38 -0.76
C LEU A 144 -27.32 -34.05 -0.09
N PHE A 145 -26.77 -35.09 -0.72
CA PHE A 145 -25.55 -35.73 -0.23
C PHE A 145 -24.38 -34.72 -0.13
N GLY A 146 -23.59 -34.82 0.92
CA GLY A 146 -22.56 -33.86 1.26
C GLY A 146 -23.17 -32.58 1.89
N ASP A 147 -22.47 -31.45 1.75
CA ASP A 147 -22.90 -30.15 2.32
C ASP A 147 -23.61 -29.28 1.26
N ARG A 148 -24.52 -29.90 0.47
CA ARG A 148 -25.27 -29.26 -0.60
C ARG A 148 -26.75 -29.12 -0.23
N TYR A 149 -27.29 -27.93 -0.48
CA TYR A 149 -28.68 -27.56 -0.20
C TYR A 149 -29.32 -26.94 -1.45
N LEU A 150 -30.55 -27.35 -1.75
CA LEU A 150 -31.38 -26.77 -2.80
C LEU A 150 -32.58 -26.09 -2.16
N PHE A 151 -32.68 -24.77 -2.33
CA PHE A 151 -33.79 -23.98 -1.81
C PHE A 151 -34.72 -23.58 -2.95
N LYS A 152 -36.00 -23.63 -2.68
CA LYS A 152 -37.05 -23.05 -3.52
C LYS A 152 -37.61 -21.80 -2.84
N ASN A 153 -37.80 -20.72 -3.59
CA ASN A 153 -38.18 -19.41 -3.06
C ASN A 153 -37.24 -18.96 -1.91
N ALA A 154 -35.94 -18.90 -2.24
CA ALA A 154 -34.88 -18.62 -1.28
C ALA A 154 -34.80 -17.14 -0.95
N LYS A 155 -34.50 -16.81 0.33
CA LYS A 155 -34.07 -15.50 0.77
C LYS A 155 -32.75 -15.67 1.52
N VAL A 156 -31.69 -15.00 1.03
CA VAL A 156 -30.33 -15.08 1.57
C VAL A 156 -29.93 -13.72 2.13
N THR A 157 -29.41 -13.68 3.36
CA THR A 157 -28.94 -12.45 4.00
C THR A 157 -27.83 -12.73 5.01
N ALA A 158 -26.95 -11.76 5.28
CA ALA A 158 -26.01 -11.77 6.38
C ALA A 158 -26.48 -10.89 7.56
N CYS A 159 -27.68 -10.32 7.48
CA CYS A 159 -28.23 -9.45 8.51
C CYS A 159 -28.99 -10.23 9.56
N ASP A 160 -28.75 -9.92 10.83
CA ASP A 160 -29.58 -10.39 11.93
C ASP A 160 -30.95 -9.69 11.96
N GLY A 161 -31.96 -10.39 12.45
CA GLY A 161 -33.32 -9.87 12.67
C GLY A 161 -34.33 -10.23 11.58
N ASP A 162 -35.62 -9.98 11.86
CA ASP A 162 -36.74 -10.42 11.04
C ASP A 162 -36.84 -9.67 9.71
N VAL A 163 -36.47 -8.38 9.70
CA VAL A 163 -36.44 -7.56 8.49
C VAL A 163 -34.98 -7.18 8.21
N PRO A 164 -34.29 -7.93 7.34
CA PRO A 164 -32.91 -7.68 7.04
C PRO A 164 -32.77 -6.35 6.26
N ALA A 165 -31.68 -5.61 6.55
CA ALA A 165 -31.37 -4.38 5.83
C ALA A 165 -31.13 -4.63 4.34
N TRP A 166 -30.62 -5.81 3.98
CA TRP A 166 -30.52 -6.29 2.61
C TRP A 166 -30.80 -7.80 2.53
N SER A 167 -31.38 -8.25 1.44
CA SER A 167 -31.53 -9.66 1.14
C SER A 167 -31.46 -9.93 -0.36
N LEU A 168 -31.03 -11.14 -0.71
CA LEU A 168 -31.15 -11.68 -2.05
C LEU A 168 -32.32 -12.66 -2.07
N ALA A 169 -33.39 -12.32 -2.77
CA ALA A 169 -34.48 -13.23 -3.04
C ALA A 169 -34.21 -13.95 -4.36
N ALA A 170 -34.36 -15.28 -4.40
CA ALA A 170 -34.14 -16.09 -5.59
C ALA A 170 -35.25 -17.13 -5.72
N GLU A 171 -35.69 -17.44 -6.95
CA GLU A 171 -36.63 -18.52 -7.23
C GLU A 171 -36.06 -19.86 -6.83
N GLN A 172 -34.77 -20.08 -7.13
CA GLN A 172 -33.99 -21.24 -6.71
C GLN A 172 -32.60 -20.83 -6.26
N ALA A 173 -32.11 -21.47 -5.19
CA ALA A 173 -30.73 -21.33 -4.72
C ALA A 173 -30.13 -22.72 -4.46
N GLU A 174 -29.07 -23.06 -5.22
CA GLU A 174 -28.21 -24.23 -4.94
C GLU A 174 -26.99 -23.73 -4.16
N ILE A 175 -26.86 -24.15 -2.92
CA ILE A 175 -25.76 -23.75 -2.03
C ILE A 175 -24.94 -24.97 -1.69
N GLU A 176 -23.66 -24.92 -2.01
CA GLU A 176 -22.65 -25.88 -1.60
C GLU A 176 -21.77 -25.19 -0.54
N ILE A 177 -21.85 -25.68 0.70
CA ILE A 177 -21.02 -25.13 1.80
C ILE A 177 -19.56 -25.43 1.47
N ASP A 178 -18.68 -24.46 1.70
CA ASP A 178 -17.30 -24.46 1.22
C ASP A 178 -17.15 -24.48 -0.31
N GLY A 179 -18.21 -24.19 -1.06
CA GLY A 179 -18.27 -24.09 -2.51
C GLY A 179 -18.91 -22.77 -2.97
N TYR A 180 -19.93 -22.88 -3.81
CA TYR A 180 -20.65 -21.73 -4.37
C TYR A 180 -22.15 -21.80 -4.06
N ALA A 181 -22.75 -20.61 -3.89
CA ALA A 181 -24.19 -20.40 -3.95
C ALA A 181 -24.57 -19.94 -5.38
N LYS A 182 -25.33 -20.75 -6.09
CA LYS A 182 -25.87 -20.44 -7.42
C LYS A 182 -27.33 -20.06 -7.27
N LEU A 183 -27.65 -18.82 -7.61
CA LEU A 183 -28.96 -18.23 -7.46
C LEU A 183 -29.58 -17.96 -8.84
N SER A 184 -30.82 -18.37 -9.07
CA SER A 184 -31.54 -18.10 -10.30
C SER A 184 -32.69 -17.12 -10.06
N HIS A 185 -32.98 -16.24 -11.04
CA HIS A 185 -33.97 -15.19 -10.95
C HIS A 185 -33.89 -14.40 -9.64
N THR A 186 -32.70 -13.84 -9.41
CA THR A 186 -32.34 -13.22 -8.14
C THR A 186 -32.70 -11.74 -8.14
N THR A 187 -33.23 -11.26 -7.03
CA THR A 187 -33.49 -9.84 -6.78
C THR A 187 -32.79 -9.40 -5.52
N LEU A 188 -31.99 -8.34 -5.62
CA LEU A 188 -31.43 -7.65 -4.45
C LEU A 188 -32.53 -6.76 -3.86
N ASN A 189 -32.88 -7.00 -2.63
CA ASN A 189 -33.84 -6.21 -1.87
C ASN A 189 -33.11 -5.39 -0.80
N ILE A 190 -33.59 -4.17 -0.58
CA ILE A 190 -33.22 -3.29 0.54
C ILE A 190 -34.47 -3.07 1.37
N LEU A 191 -34.47 -3.45 2.65
CA LEU A 191 -35.65 -3.42 3.52
C LEU A 191 -36.87 -4.05 2.85
N ASP A 192 -36.66 -5.23 2.23
CA ASP A 192 -37.65 -5.99 1.46
C ASP A 192 -38.21 -5.30 0.18
N MET A 193 -37.68 -4.13 -0.19
CA MET A 193 -38.02 -3.47 -1.46
C MET A 193 -37.05 -3.92 -2.57
N PRO A 194 -37.57 -4.45 -3.73
CA PRO A 194 -36.70 -4.90 -4.82
C PRO A 194 -35.98 -3.72 -5.48
N LEU A 195 -34.65 -3.80 -5.59
CA LEU A 195 -33.81 -2.75 -6.18
C LEU A 195 -33.26 -3.14 -7.56
N VAL A 196 -32.67 -4.32 -7.68
CA VAL A 196 -32.02 -4.81 -8.91
C VAL A 196 -32.25 -6.30 -9.06
N GLY A 197 -32.65 -6.72 -10.26
CA GLY A 197 -32.84 -8.12 -10.63
C GLY A 197 -31.69 -8.64 -11.51
N SER A 198 -31.36 -9.92 -11.36
CA SER A 198 -30.43 -10.64 -12.22
C SER A 198 -31.00 -12.02 -12.55
N PRO A 199 -30.93 -12.50 -13.81
CA PRO A 199 -31.41 -13.83 -14.15
C PRO A 199 -30.57 -14.93 -13.48
N PHE A 200 -29.31 -14.65 -13.18
CA PHE A 200 -28.40 -15.60 -12.57
C PHE A 200 -27.33 -14.88 -11.75
N LEU A 201 -27.03 -15.40 -10.55
CA LEU A 201 -26.00 -14.87 -9.67
C LEU A 201 -25.25 -16.03 -9.03
N VAL A 202 -23.93 -15.96 -9.02
CA VAL A 202 -23.06 -16.91 -8.31
C VAL A 202 -22.29 -16.17 -7.26
N LEU A 203 -22.41 -16.65 -6.03
CA LEU A 203 -21.69 -16.10 -4.88
C LEU A 203 -20.87 -17.21 -4.23
N PRO A 204 -19.69 -16.93 -3.68
CA PRO A 204 -18.98 -17.92 -2.88
C PRO A 204 -19.71 -18.14 -1.55
N ALA A 205 -19.78 -19.40 -1.16
CA ALA A 205 -20.37 -19.86 0.10
C ALA A 205 -19.28 -20.44 1.02
N LYS A 206 -18.12 -19.77 1.06
CA LYS A 206 -16.90 -20.25 1.71
C LYS A 206 -16.25 -19.16 2.55
N THR A 207 -15.62 -19.53 3.66
CA THR A 207 -14.84 -18.62 4.51
C THR A 207 -13.40 -18.45 4.04
N THR A 208 -12.93 -19.31 3.14
CA THR A 208 -11.60 -19.24 2.52
C THR A 208 -11.66 -18.48 1.20
N ARG A 209 -10.53 -17.94 0.75
CA ARG A 209 -10.42 -17.19 -0.52
C ARG A 209 -10.99 -18.00 -1.68
N GLN A 210 -11.89 -17.39 -2.44
CA GLN A 210 -12.56 -18.04 -3.58
C GLN A 210 -12.76 -17.04 -4.72
N SER A 211 -12.73 -17.55 -5.97
CA SER A 211 -12.98 -16.73 -7.15
C SER A 211 -14.43 -16.27 -7.22
N GLY A 212 -14.66 -15.02 -7.65
CA GLY A 212 -16.01 -14.47 -7.78
C GLY A 212 -16.03 -12.98 -8.12
N LEU A 213 -17.24 -12.47 -8.35
CA LEU A 213 -17.45 -11.05 -8.54
C LEU A 213 -17.32 -10.31 -7.22
N LEU A 214 -16.48 -9.29 -7.17
CA LEU A 214 -16.41 -8.37 -6.04
C LEU A 214 -17.49 -7.29 -6.13
N MET A 215 -17.72 -6.60 -5.02
CA MET A 215 -18.70 -5.52 -4.97
C MET A 215 -18.41 -4.44 -6.01
N PRO A 216 -19.42 -4.03 -6.79
CA PRO A 216 -19.25 -2.97 -7.76
C PRO A 216 -19.03 -1.61 -7.09
N ASP A 217 -18.36 -0.73 -7.81
CA ASP A 217 -18.11 0.67 -7.44
C ASP A 217 -18.73 1.58 -8.49
N PHE A 218 -19.39 2.64 -8.04
CA PHE A 218 -20.06 3.58 -8.93
C PHE A 218 -19.99 5.02 -8.40
N GLY A 219 -20.03 5.94 -9.33
CA GLY A 219 -19.97 7.36 -8.98
C GLY A 219 -20.06 8.25 -10.21
N TYR A 220 -19.76 9.51 -9.97
CA TYR A 220 -19.72 10.55 -10.99
C TYR A 220 -18.51 11.45 -10.77
N SER A 221 -17.85 11.82 -11.85
CA SER A 221 -16.80 12.83 -11.89
C SER A 221 -17.06 13.79 -13.03
N SER A 222 -16.74 15.06 -12.85
CA SER A 222 -16.91 16.06 -13.93
C SER A 222 -16.01 15.77 -15.13
N LEU A 223 -14.88 15.10 -14.94
CA LEU A 223 -13.96 14.67 -15.99
C LEU A 223 -14.40 13.38 -16.68
N ASN A 224 -14.73 12.34 -15.92
CA ASN A 224 -15.00 11.00 -16.44
C ASN A 224 -16.48 10.73 -16.74
N GLY A 225 -17.39 11.60 -16.24
CA GLY A 225 -18.83 11.38 -16.26
C GLY A 225 -19.26 10.35 -15.21
N ALA A 226 -20.42 9.73 -15.42
CA ALA A 226 -20.86 8.61 -14.59
C ALA A 226 -19.96 7.40 -14.87
N PHE A 227 -19.56 6.70 -13.81
CA PHE A 227 -18.75 5.49 -13.92
C PHE A 227 -19.32 4.34 -13.11
N PHE A 228 -19.04 3.13 -13.60
CA PHE A 228 -19.38 1.88 -12.97
C PHE A 228 -18.25 0.87 -13.16
N SER A 229 -17.79 0.25 -12.09
CA SER A 229 -16.69 -0.71 -12.10
C SER A 229 -17.10 -2.02 -11.45
N VAL A 230 -16.92 -3.13 -12.15
CA VAL A 230 -17.18 -4.49 -11.64
C VAL A 230 -15.87 -5.26 -11.65
N PRO A 231 -15.29 -5.55 -10.49
CA PRO A 231 -14.12 -6.41 -10.42
C PRO A 231 -14.52 -7.90 -10.36
N TYR A 232 -13.70 -8.75 -10.97
CA TYR A 232 -13.76 -10.20 -10.84
C TYR A 232 -12.45 -10.71 -10.24
N PHE A 233 -12.55 -11.33 -9.09
CA PHE A 233 -11.43 -11.90 -8.35
C PHE A 233 -11.25 -13.37 -8.75
N GLN A 234 -10.03 -13.77 -9.10
CA GLN A 234 -9.65 -15.13 -9.49
C GLN A 234 -8.56 -15.65 -8.56
N VAL A 235 -8.86 -16.64 -7.77
CA VAL A 235 -7.87 -17.40 -7.02
C VAL A 235 -7.12 -18.32 -7.99
N ILE A 236 -5.80 -18.25 -8.01
CA ILE A 236 -4.94 -19.19 -8.73
C ILE A 236 -4.58 -20.35 -7.80
N ASP A 237 -4.10 -20.00 -6.58
CA ASP A 237 -3.81 -20.94 -5.49
C ASP A 237 -3.82 -20.19 -4.14
N GLU A 238 -3.36 -20.83 -3.07
CA GLU A 238 -3.35 -20.25 -1.71
C GLU A 238 -2.52 -18.96 -1.58
N SER A 239 -1.54 -18.79 -2.45
CA SER A 239 -0.57 -17.67 -2.39
C SER A 239 -0.65 -16.69 -3.55
N ARG A 240 -1.46 -16.99 -4.59
CA ARG A 240 -1.55 -16.19 -5.82
C ARG A 240 -2.99 -15.93 -6.23
N ASP A 241 -3.22 -14.73 -6.71
CA ASP A 241 -4.52 -14.32 -7.26
C ASP A 241 -4.40 -13.28 -8.37
N LEU A 242 -5.50 -13.13 -9.10
CA LEU A 242 -5.73 -12.12 -10.12
C LEU A 242 -7.04 -11.38 -9.83
N THR A 243 -7.07 -10.10 -10.11
CA THR A 243 -8.33 -9.34 -10.14
C THR A 243 -8.46 -8.66 -11.50
N PHE A 244 -9.57 -8.91 -12.18
CA PHE A 244 -9.92 -8.24 -13.42
C PHE A 244 -10.90 -7.12 -13.11
N TYR A 245 -10.61 -5.91 -13.57
CA TYR A 245 -11.46 -4.75 -13.40
C TYR A 245 -12.10 -4.37 -14.72
N SER A 246 -13.41 -4.20 -14.71
CA SER A 246 -14.20 -3.74 -15.85
C SER A 246 -14.83 -2.42 -15.49
N THR A 247 -14.17 -1.31 -15.86
CA THR A 247 -14.64 0.04 -15.53
C THR A 247 -15.18 0.73 -16.78
N TYR A 248 -16.43 1.14 -16.75
CA TYR A 248 -17.06 1.96 -17.79
C TYR A 248 -17.25 3.39 -17.29
N MET A 249 -16.89 4.35 -18.12
CA MET A 249 -17.02 5.79 -17.88
C MET A 249 -17.76 6.43 -19.03
N SER A 250 -18.82 7.17 -18.74
CA SER A 250 -19.71 7.71 -19.78
C SER A 250 -19.03 8.72 -20.71
N ARG A 251 -17.98 9.42 -20.24
CA ARG A 251 -17.20 10.37 -21.03
C ARG A 251 -15.91 9.77 -21.59
N ALA A 252 -15.16 9.05 -20.79
CA ALA A 252 -13.85 8.54 -21.20
C ALA A 252 -13.92 7.21 -21.96
N GLY A 253 -14.88 6.33 -21.67
CA GLY A 253 -15.03 5.03 -22.32
C GLY A 253 -14.83 3.84 -21.40
N PHE A 254 -14.38 2.71 -21.97
CA PHE A 254 -14.15 1.48 -21.23
C PHE A 254 -12.67 1.30 -20.88
N MET A 255 -12.39 1.09 -19.60
CA MET A 255 -11.05 0.89 -19.03
C MET A 255 -10.97 -0.49 -18.38
N PRO A 256 -10.49 -1.52 -19.10
CA PRO A 256 -10.12 -2.78 -18.49
C PRO A 256 -8.85 -2.62 -17.66
N GLY A 257 -8.82 -3.31 -16.53
CA GLY A 257 -7.67 -3.39 -15.63
C GLY A 257 -7.41 -4.82 -15.18
N ILE A 258 -6.18 -5.10 -14.84
CA ILE A 258 -5.74 -6.37 -14.25
C ILE A 258 -4.78 -6.10 -13.11
N GLU A 259 -4.95 -6.82 -12.01
CA GLU A 259 -4.06 -6.81 -10.85
C GLU A 259 -3.67 -8.24 -10.51
N TYR A 260 -2.38 -8.51 -10.39
CA TYR A 260 -1.82 -9.79 -9.97
C TYR A 260 -1.10 -9.64 -8.64
N ARG A 261 -1.37 -10.55 -7.71
CA ARG A 261 -0.70 -10.62 -6.41
C ARG A 261 -0.14 -12.02 -6.17
N SER A 262 1.04 -12.06 -5.59
CA SER A 262 1.69 -13.29 -5.16
C SER A 262 2.44 -13.08 -3.86
N HIS A 263 2.32 -14.03 -2.93
CA HIS A 263 3.05 -14.04 -1.67
C HIS A 263 3.30 -15.52 -1.30
N THR A 264 4.29 -16.12 -1.95
CA THR A 264 4.59 -17.55 -1.82
C THR A 264 5.45 -17.89 -0.62
N ARG A 265 6.31 -16.95 -0.19
CA ARG A 265 7.16 -17.00 1.01
C ARG A 265 7.30 -15.60 1.59
N ASP A 266 7.73 -15.45 2.82
CA ASP A 266 7.93 -14.13 3.46
C ASP A 266 8.77 -13.15 2.63
N GLN A 267 9.69 -13.68 1.79
CA GLN A 267 10.57 -12.91 0.94
C GLN A 267 10.25 -13.00 -0.56
N ASP A 268 9.19 -13.72 -0.95
CA ASP A 268 8.76 -13.84 -2.34
C ASP A 268 7.39 -13.17 -2.51
N LYS A 269 7.43 -11.89 -2.88
CA LYS A 269 6.25 -11.04 -3.02
C LYS A 269 6.22 -10.42 -4.41
N THR A 270 5.03 -10.35 -4.98
CA THR A 270 4.79 -9.67 -6.25
C THR A 270 3.43 -8.99 -6.22
N TRP A 271 3.39 -7.74 -6.63
CA TRP A 271 2.20 -7.00 -6.96
C TRP A 271 2.39 -6.33 -8.31
N LEU A 272 1.50 -6.58 -9.25
CA LEU A 272 1.52 -6.02 -10.60
C LEU A 272 0.12 -5.55 -10.96
N ALA A 273 0.02 -4.38 -11.57
CA ALA A 273 -1.25 -3.91 -12.11
C ALA A 273 -1.05 -3.18 -13.45
N PHE A 274 -2.04 -3.32 -14.32
CA PHE A 274 -2.08 -2.70 -15.62
C PHE A 274 -3.50 -2.26 -15.94
N ASP A 275 -3.66 -1.00 -16.34
CA ASP A 275 -4.91 -0.45 -16.88
C ASP A 275 -4.67 0.07 -18.29
N PHE A 276 -5.68 -0.07 -19.12
CA PHE A 276 -5.70 0.45 -20.47
C PHE A 276 -7.02 1.16 -20.76
N LEU A 277 -6.95 2.31 -21.41
CA LEU A 277 -8.12 3.07 -21.84
C LEU A 277 -7.92 3.56 -23.27
N TYR A 278 -8.89 3.31 -24.13
CA TYR A 278 -9.04 4.09 -25.34
C TYR A 278 -9.96 5.28 -25.03
N ASP A 279 -9.32 6.45 -24.78
CA ASP A 279 -10.02 7.65 -24.29
C ASP A 279 -10.76 8.33 -25.45
N LYS A 280 -12.10 8.28 -25.41
CA LYS A 280 -12.97 8.91 -26.41
C LYS A 280 -13.11 10.41 -26.19
N HIS A 281 -12.73 10.90 -25.02
CA HIS A 281 -12.82 12.31 -24.68
C HIS A 281 -11.63 13.07 -25.29
N LYS A 282 -11.84 13.68 -26.45
CA LYS A 282 -10.88 14.63 -27.02
C LYS A 282 -10.93 15.90 -26.20
N PHE A 283 -9.87 16.19 -25.47
CA PHE A 283 -9.73 17.46 -24.76
C PHE A 283 -9.68 18.57 -25.83
N SER A 284 -10.72 19.41 -25.85
CA SER A 284 -10.83 20.55 -26.74
C SER A 284 -9.66 21.52 -26.49
N THR A 285 -9.16 22.11 -27.57
CA THR A 285 -8.15 23.18 -27.51
C THR A 285 -8.75 24.50 -26.99
N GLU A 286 -10.04 24.54 -26.68
CA GLU A 286 -10.72 25.73 -26.19
C GLU A 286 -10.39 26.05 -24.73
N LYS A 287 -10.32 27.35 -24.43
CA LYS A 287 -10.03 27.90 -23.10
C LYS A 287 -11.07 27.42 -22.09
N GLY A 288 -10.75 26.43 -21.27
CA GLY A 288 -11.64 25.93 -20.20
C GLY A 288 -11.55 24.42 -19.98
N ASP A 289 -11.37 23.63 -21.03
CA ASP A 289 -11.34 22.15 -20.96
C ASP A 289 -9.93 21.57 -20.85
N ARG A 290 -8.92 22.43 -20.69
CA ARG A 290 -7.51 22.01 -20.71
C ARG A 290 -7.12 21.37 -19.39
N ILE A 291 -6.92 20.06 -19.39
CA ILE A 291 -6.00 19.43 -18.44
C ILE A 291 -4.60 19.72 -18.97
N ASN A 292 -4.08 20.89 -18.62
CA ASN A 292 -2.70 21.21 -18.97
C ASN A 292 -1.78 20.35 -18.11
N ASP A 293 -0.81 19.71 -18.75
CA ASP A 293 0.44 19.40 -18.08
C ASP A 293 1.12 20.72 -17.65
N THR A 294 2.20 20.65 -16.93
CA THR A 294 2.92 21.82 -16.40
C THR A 294 3.31 22.85 -17.47
N ASP A 295 3.26 22.47 -18.76
CA ASP A 295 3.72 23.29 -19.89
C ASP A 295 2.57 23.90 -20.71
N GLY A 296 1.32 23.68 -20.32
CA GLY A 296 0.16 24.20 -21.05
C GLY A 296 -0.17 23.45 -22.35
N LYS A 297 0.44 22.29 -22.59
CA LYS A 297 0.17 21.43 -23.74
C LYS A 297 -1.03 20.54 -23.50
N VAL A 298 -1.86 20.37 -24.50
CA VAL A 298 -3.05 19.52 -24.47
C VAL A 298 -2.61 18.06 -24.65
N ASN A 299 -3.09 17.17 -23.77
CA ASN A 299 -2.90 15.74 -24.00
C ASN A 299 -3.81 15.28 -25.15
N THR A 300 -3.20 14.87 -26.26
CA THR A 300 -3.89 14.37 -27.46
C THR A 300 -3.87 12.84 -27.56
N ASN A 301 -3.36 12.16 -26.56
CA ASN A 301 -3.20 10.72 -26.58
C ASN A 301 -4.55 10.03 -26.37
N GLU A 302 -4.97 9.21 -27.34
CA GLU A 302 -6.20 8.41 -27.25
C GLU A 302 -5.93 7.08 -26.54
N GLU A 303 -4.74 6.50 -26.72
CA GLU A 303 -4.31 5.28 -26.07
C GLU A 303 -3.64 5.61 -24.74
N ARG A 304 -4.32 5.33 -23.65
CA ARG A 304 -3.87 5.67 -22.30
C ARG A 304 -3.73 4.42 -21.46
N PHE A 305 -2.65 4.32 -20.73
CA PHE A 305 -2.37 3.16 -19.90
C PHE A 305 -1.44 3.47 -18.74
N TRP A 306 -1.43 2.58 -17.76
CA TRP A 306 -0.49 2.61 -16.66
C TRP A 306 -0.11 1.18 -16.24
N LEU A 307 1.17 0.83 -16.42
CA LEU A 307 1.80 -0.37 -15.90
C LEU A 307 2.57 -0.01 -14.64
N ARG A 308 2.28 -0.66 -13.55
CA ARG A 308 2.96 -0.44 -12.27
C ARG A 308 3.04 -1.73 -11.49
N GLY A 309 4.04 -1.79 -10.60
CA GLY A 309 4.18 -2.92 -9.71
C GLY A 309 5.54 -3.03 -9.08
N MET A 310 5.67 -3.98 -8.19
CA MET A 310 6.91 -4.32 -7.50
C MET A 310 6.95 -5.81 -7.22
N GLY A 311 8.14 -6.37 -7.25
CA GLY A 311 8.37 -7.74 -6.83
C GLY A 311 9.76 -7.92 -6.26
N ASP A 312 9.86 -8.81 -5.29
CA ASP A 312 11.09 -9.24 -4.64
C ASP A 312 11.01 -10.75 -4.39
N GLY A 313 12.04 -11.51 -4.74
CA GLY A 313 12.00 -12.95 -4.59
C GLY A 313 13.30 -13.66 -4.99
N PHE A 314 13.24 -14.99 -4.98
CA PHE A 314 14.35 -15.86 -5.36
C PHE A 314 14.21 -16.38 -6.78
N VAL A 315 15.33 -16.56 -7.47
CA VAL A 315 15.39 -17.21 -8.78
C VAL A 315 15.57 -18.71 -8.55
N GLY A 316 14.47 -19.42 -8.34
CA GLY A 316 14.50 -20.84 -7.96
C GLY A 316 15.31 -21.08 -6.69
N ASP A 317 16.11 -22.16 -6.66
CA ASP A 317 16.97 -22.52 -5.53
C ASP A 317 18.43 -22.09 -5.73
N SER A 318 18.67 -21.17 -6.67
CA SER A 318 20.03 -20.76 -7.09
C SER A 318 20.76 -19.86 -6.08
N GLY A 319 20.08 -19.33 -5.07
CA GLY A 319 20.58 -18.30 -4.16
C GLY A 319 20.63 -16.90 -4.80
N TRP A 320 20.26 -16.74 -6.06
CA TRP A 320 20.06 -15.45 -6.69
C TRP A 320 18.69 -14.91 -6.32
N ARG A 321 18.62 -13.59 -6.12
CA ARG A 321 17.38 -12.87 -5.88
C ARG A 321 17.10 -11.91 -7.01
N TYR A 322 15.82 -11.66 -7.24
CA TYR A 322 15.37 -10.59 -8.14
C TYR A 322 14.62 -9.54 -7.36
N ARG A 323 14.71 -8.31 -7.83
CA ARG A 323 13.84 -7.20 -7.42
C ARG A 323 13.52 -6.37 -8.63
N TYR A 324 12.25 -6.03 -8.78
CA TYR A 324 11.84 -5.09 -9.79
C TYR A 324 10.83 -4.08 -9.23
N ASN A 325 10.81 -2.92 -9.85
CA ASN A 325 9.92 -1.82 -9.60
C ASN A 325 9.50 -1.25 -10.95
N LEU A 326 8.23 -1.33 -11.29
CA LEU A 326 7.68 -0.85 -12.55
C LEU A 326 6.80 0.36 -12.31
N ASP A 327 6.96 1.38 -13.14
CA ASP A 327 6.11 2.56 -13.14
C ASP A 327 6.20 3.22 -14.53
N TYR A 328 5.32 2.78 -15.45
CA TYR A 328 5.30 3.22 -16.83
C TYR A 328 3.89 3.67 -17.22
N VAL A 329 3.72 4.96 -17.47
CA VAL A 329 2.41 5.57 -17.71
C VAL A 329 2.38 6.26 -19.08
N SER A 330 1.24 6.21 -19.74
CA SER A 330 1.04 6.89 -21.03
C SER A 330 1.23 8.40 -20.94
N ASP A 331 0.72 9.00 -19.86
CA ASP A 331 0.73 10.44 -19.63
C ASP A 331 0.57 10.79 -18.15
N GLN A 332 1.09 11.93 -17.73
CA GLN A 332 1.01 12.40 -16.34
C GLN A 332 -0.43 12.66 -15.86
N ASN A 333 -1.34 13.00 -16.77
CA ASN A 333 -2.73 13.30 -16.40
C ASN A 333 -3.51 12.04 -16.08
N PHE A 334 -3.09 10.85 -16.57
CA PHE A 334 -3.70 9.56 -16.23
C PHE A 334 -3.77 9.37 -14.71
N LEU A 335 -2.66 9.60 -14.00
CA LEU A 335 -2.57 9.42 -12.56
C LEU A 335 -3.49 10.36 -11.78
N ARG A 336 -3.66 11.59 -12.26
CA ARG A 336 -4.50 12.61 -11.63
C ARG A 336 -5.99 12.38 -11.91
N GLN A 337 -6.33 12.06 -13.17
CA GLN A 337 -7.70 11.88 -13.62
C GLN A 337 -8.35 10.66 -12.99
N PHE A 338 -7.61 9.54 -12.93
CA PHE A 338 -8.09 8.27 -12.40
C PHE A 338 -7.61 8.01 -10.95
N ARG A 339 -7.19 9.04 -10.24
CA ARG A 339 -6.57 8.96 -8.91
C ARG A 339 -7.35 8.12 -7.92
N ASP A 340 -8.65 8.37 -7.82
CA ASP A 340 -9.53 7.78 -6.80
C ASP A 340 -10.34 6.60 -7.35
N MET A 341 -10.08 6.16 -8.58
CA MET A 341 -10.68 4.96 -9.16
C MET A 341 -10.16 3.71 -8.45
N ARG A 342 -10.90 2.62 -8.57
CA ARG A 342 -10.58 1.35 -7.90
C ARG A 342 -9.21 0.78 -8.26
N THR A 343 -8.71 1.04 -9.46
CA THR A 343 -7.34 0.72 -9.90
C THR A 343 -6.44 1.95 -9.98
N GLY A 344 -6.92 3.09 -9.48
CA GLY A 344 -6.24 4.37 -9.60
C GLY A 344 -5.00 4.52 -8.73
N PHE A 345 -4.48 5.74 -8.72
CA PHE A 345 -3.24 6.08 -8.03
C PHE A 345 -3.28 5.77 -6.53
N ASN A 346 -4.36 6.15 -5.83
CA ASN A 346 -4.48 5.93 -4.38
C ASN A 346 -4.47 4.44 -4.03
N HIS A 347 -5.25 3.61 -4.75
CA HIS A 347 -5.25 2.17 -4.55
C HIS A 347 -3.85 1.56 -4.77
N SER A 348 -3.19 1.94 -5.88
CA SER A 348 -1.86 1.43 -6.22
C SER A 348 -0.79 1.85 -5.21
N ARG A 349 -0.84 3.12 -4.74
CA ARG A 349 0.06 3.62 -3.69
C ARG A 349 -0.12 2.84 -2.40
N ASP A 350 -1.35 2.65 -1.96
CA ASP A 350 -1.65 1.97 -0.70
C ASP A 350 -1.24 0.49 -0.78
N ALA A 351 -1.53 -0.21 -1.89
CA ALA A 351 -1.09 -1.58 -2.11
C ALA A 351 0.44 -1.75 -2.11
N LEU A 352 1.15 -0.84 -2.78
CA LEU A 352 2.63 -0.85 -2.81
C LEU A 352 3.24 -0.49 -1.45
N TYR A 353 2.60 0.42 -0.71
CA TYR A 353 3.03 0.79 0.63
C TYR A 353 2.84 -0.36 1.62
N ASP A 354 1.67 -0.99 1.63
CA ASP A 354 1.34 -2.07 2.55
C ASP A 354 2.18 -3.32 2.29
N MET A 355 2.43 -3.67 1.03
CA MET A 355 3.16 -4.88 0.68
C MET A 355 4.70 -4.69 0.71
N PHE A 356 5.21 -3.53 0.31
CA PHE A 356 6.64 -3.29 0.10
C PHE A 356 7.20 -2.08 0.85
N GLY A 357 6.37 -1.29 1.54
CA GLY A 357 6.78 -0.03 2.18
C GLY A 357 7.12 1.09 1.17
N ARG A 358 6.71 0.94 -0.10
CA ARG A 358 6.99 1.90 -1.15
C ARG A 358 5.93 3.01 -1.17
N ASP A 359 6.38 4.24 -0.95
CA ASP A 359 5.55 5.44 -1.14
C ASP A 359 5.62 5.92 -2.59
N LEU A 360 4.55 5.69 -3.35
CA LEU A 360 4.44 6.11 -4.74
C LEU A 360 4.05 7.59 -4.81
N GLN A 361 4.79 8.39 -5.57
CA GLN A 361 4.52 9.81 -5.72
C GLN A 361 3.67 10.09 -6.96
N GLU A 362 2.60 10.87 -6.81
CA GLU A 362 1.71 11.24 -7.92
C GLU A 362 2.38 12.21 -8.90
N VAL A 363 3.20 13.12 -8.39
CA VAL A 363 3.78 14.24 -9.12
C VAL A 363 5.30 14.13 -9.16
N ASP A 364 5.79 13.05 -9.76
CA ASP A 364 7.20 12.93 -10.07
C ASP A 364 7.47 13.37 -11.52
N LYS A 365 8.57 14.11 -11.71
CA LYS A 365 9.02 14.51 -13.03
C LYS A 365 9.38 13.29 -13.88
N ASN A 366 10.07 12.32 -13.29
CA ASN A 366 10.52 11.10 -13.93
C ASN A 366 9.80 9.90 -13.32
N ARG A 367 9.26 9.01 -14.15
CA ARG A 367 8.79 7.67 -13.74
C ARG A 367 9.91 6.68 -13.98
N VAL A 368 10.20 5.89 -12.98
CA VAL A 368 11.33 4.95 -13.00
C VAL A 368 10.82 3.52 -12.97
N SER A 369 11.17 2.77 -14.02
CA SER A 369 11.03 1.32 -14.05
C SER A 369 12.41 0.70 -13.97
N GLU A 370 12.66 -0.13 -12.98
CA GLU A 370 13.95 -0.77 -12.77
C GLU A 370 13.80 -2.22 -12.33
N GLY A 371 14.77 -3.01 -12.66
CA GLY A 371 14.83 -4.38 -12.22
C GLY A 371 16.27 -4.86 -12.16
N PHE A 372 16.57 -5.72 -11.19
CA PHE A 372 17.88 -6.31 -11.06
C PHE A 372 17.79 -7.71 -10.47
N VAL A 373 18.77 -8.52 -10.85
CA VAL A 373 19.07 -9.81 -10.26
C VAL A 373 20.35 -9.64 -9.49
N TYR A 374 20.36 -10.12 -8.25
CA TYR A 374 21.51 -9.96 -7.37
C TYR A 374 21.74 -11.21 -6.53
N ARG A 375 22.98 -11.35 -6.10
CA ARG A 375 23.36 -12.35 -5.11
C ARG A 375 24.35 -11.73 -4.14
N ASP A 376 24.13 -11.98 -2.88
CA ASP A 376 24.99 -11.57 -1.79
C ASP A 376 25.73 -12.77 -1.21
N TRP A 377 26.95 -12.49 -0.76
CA TRP A 377 27.81 -13.35 0.02
C TRP A 377 28.22 -12.57 1.27
N ASP A 378 28.88 -13.20 2.20
CA ASP A 378 29.22 -12.58 3.49
C ASP A 378 29.84 -11.19 3.37
N ARG A 379 30.67 -10.94 2.36
CA ARG A 379 31.43 -9.70 2.20
C ARG A 379 31.14 -8.90 0.95
N PHE A 380 30.46 -9.46 -0.02
CA PHE A 380 30.18 -8.75 -1.27
C PHE A 380 28.86 -9.14 -1.88
N MET A 381 28.34 -8.27 -2.72
CA MET A 381 27.14 -8.48 -3.51
C MET A 381 27.42 -8.12 -4.97
N VAL A 382 26.89 -8.91 -5.88
CA VAL A 382 26.87 -8.61 -7.31
C VAL A 382 25.45 -8.38 -7.75
N SER A 383 25.20 -7.35 -8.55
CA SER A 383 23.90 -7.10 -9.16
C SER A 383 24.02 -6.72 -10.63
N LEU A 384 23.12 -7.26 -11.44
CA LEU A 384 22.94 -6.89 -12.84
C LEU A 384 21.50 -6.45 -13.03
N GLY A 385 21.28 -5.33 -13.71
CA GLY A 385 19.93 -4.79 -13.84
C GLY A 385 19.68 -4.01 -15.10
N PHE A 386 18.52 -3.39 -15.11
CA PHE A 386 18.14 -2.35 -16.04
C PHE A 386 17.45 -1.22 -15.28
N ARG A 387 17.55 0.00 -15.78
CA ARG A 387 16.79 1.16 -15.29
C ARG A 387 16.32 1.96 -16.48
N TYR A 388 15.01 2.09 -16.58
CA TYR A 388 14.31 2.87 -17.56
C TYR A 388 13.64 4.07 -16.90
N GLU A 389 14.01 5.27 -17.31
CA GLU A 389 13.40 6.51 -16.85
C GLU A 389 12.50 7.07 -17.94
N GLN A 390 11.29 7.42 -17.57
CA GLN A 390 10.29 8.04 -18.41
C GLN A 390 9.97 9.45 -17.91
N ILE A 391 9.97 10.42 -18.81
CA ILE A 391 9.37 11.73 -18.56
C ILE A 391 8.00 11.72 -19.24
N PRO A 392 6.88 11.60 -18.50
CA PRO A 392 5.57 11.30 -19.09
C PRO A 392 5.01 12.37 -20.04
N TYR A 393 5.56 13.59 -20.02
CA TYR A 393 5.16 14.65 -20.95
C TYR A 393 5.95 14.69 -22.24
N LEU A 394 7.03 13.88 -22.37
CA LEU A 394 7.75 13.70 -23.64
C LEU A 394 7.08 12.61 -24.46
N GLY A 395 7.04 12.80 -25.78
CA GLY A 395 6.42 11.83 -26.69
C GLY A 395 4.95 12.10 -27.02
N HIS A 396 4.32 13.08 -26.40
CA HIS A 396 2.93 13.44 -26.68
C HIS A 396 2.83 14.61 -27.65
N GLY A 397 2.52 14.29 -28.91
CA GLY A 397 2.08 15.21 -29.94
C GLY A 397 3.10 16.23 -30.49
N ASN A 398 4.04 16.71 -29.68
CA ASN A 398 4.96 17.77 -30.06
C ASN A 398 6.46 17.48 -29.82
N THR A 399 6.79 16.39 -29.09
CA THR A 399 8.19 16.02 -28.88
C THR A 399 8.36 14.56 -29.29
N PRO A 400 8.94 14.29 -30.47
CA PRO A 400 9.15 12.90 -30.90
C PRO A 400 10.12 12.17 -29.97
N HIS A 401 9.99 10.85 -29.88
CA HIS A 401 10.92 10.01 -29.08
C HIS A 401 12.38 10.16 -29.49
N SER A 402 12.64 10.53 -30.73
CA SER A 402 13.99 10.86 -31.22
C SER A 402 14.61 12.06 -30.52
N GLU A 403 13.82 12.91 -29.91
CA GLU A 403 14.25 14.09 -29.15
C GLU A 403 14.39 13.81 -27.65
N ASP A 404 14.11 12.58 -27.21
CA ASP A 404 14.19 12.20 -25.81
C ASP A 404 15.65 12.16 -25.33
N THR A 405 15.94 12.99 -24.35
CA THR A 405 17.26 13.09 -23.70
C THR A 405 17.37 12.28 -22.42
N THR A 406 16.31 11.57 -22.06
CA THR A 406 16.26 10.76 -20.82
C THR A 406 17.24 9.58 -20.91
N VAL A 407 18.01 9.38 -19.86
CA VAL A 407 19.03 8.31 -19.81
C VAL A 407 18.41 7.00 -19.39
N GLN A 408 18.67 5.98 -20.19
CA GLN A 408 18.36 4.58 -19.88
C GLN A 408 19.66 3.87 -19.56
N ARG A 409 19.68 2.95 -18.58
CA ARG A 409 20.91 2.29 -18.16
C ARG A 409 20.78 0.79 -17.96
N ILE A 410 21.89 0.10 -18.22
CA ILE A 410 22.07 -1.32 -17.86
C ILE A 410 23.27 -1.38 -16.91
N PRO A 411 23.02 -1.34 -15.58
CA PRO A 411 24.09 -1.36 -14.58
C PRO A 411 24.52 -2.79 -14.21
N LEU A 412 25.81 -2.96 -14.05
CA LEU A 412 26.46 -4.09 -13.38
C LEU A 412 27.22 -3.55 -12.18
N ASN A 413 26.87 -3.95 -10.98
CA ASN A 413 27.47 -3.45 -9.75
C ASN A 413 28.08 -4.60 -8.94
N LEU A 414 29.22 -4.30 -8.35
CA LEU A 414 29.88 -5.10 -7.32
C LEU A 414 30.02 -4.23 -6.07
N TYR A 415 29.42 -4.64 -4.97
CA TYR A 415 29.53 -3.98 -3.67
C TYR A 415 30.38 -4.81 -2.74
N LEU A 416 31.39 -4.20 -2.13
CA LEU A 416 32.13 -4.74 -1.03
C LEU A 416 31.56 -4.19 0.27
N PHE A 417 31.02 -5.07 1.10
CA PHE A 417 30.43 -4.67 2.37
C PHE A 417 31.50 -4.25 3.37
N LYS A 418 31.14 -3.30 4.21
CA LYS A 418 31.99 -2.77 5.25
C LYS A 418 32.49 -3.90 6.18
N GLY A 419 33.79 -4.03 6.33
CA GLY A 419 34.38 -5.05 7.16
C GLY A 419 35.84 -4.73 7.51
N ARG A 420 36.29 -5.30 8.62
CA ARG A 420 37.72 -5.14 9.05
C ARG A 420 38.65 -5.75 8.03
N MET A 421 39.68 -4.99 7.70
CA MET A 421 40.79 -5.49 6.85
C MET A 421 41.77 -6.35 7.63
N LEU A 422 42.09 -5.96 8.86
CA LEU A 422 43.05 -6.61 9.75
C LEU A 422 42.43 -6.77 11.13
N GLU A 423 42.65 -7.89 11.79
CA GLU A 423 42.07 -8.16 13.12
C GLU A 423 42.64 -7.20 14.18
N GLU A 424 43.88 -6.79 14.05
CA GLU A 424 44.60 -5.95 15.02
C GLU A 424 44.31 -4.45 14.87
N LEU A 425 43.89 -3.99 13.68
CA LEU A 425 43.60 -2.60 13.41
C LEU A 425 42.10 -2.38 13.21
N PRO A 426 41.50 -1.37 13.82
CA PRO A 426 40.08 -1.03 13.62
C PRO A 426 39.81 -0.37 12.24
N LEU A 427 40.55 -0.79 11.21
CA LEU A 427 40.43 -0.25 9.86
C LEU A 427 39.39 -1.08 9.07
N GLU A 428 38.35 -0.41 8.60
CA GLU A 428 37.27 -1.02 7.87
C GLU A 428 37.28 -0.58 6.41
N LEU A 429 37.20 -1.56 5.50
CA LEU A 429 37.12 -1.33 4.06
C LEU A 429 35.68 -1.58 3.59
N GLN A 430 35.17 -0.69 2.76
CA GLN A 430 34.01 -0.88 1.92
C GLN A 430 34.27 -0.35 0.51
N GLY A 431 33.44 -0.69 -0.46
CA GLY A 431 33.60 -0.15 -1.80
C GLY A 431 32.53 -0.58 -2.77
N GLU A 432 32.49 0.14 -3.89
CA GLU A 432 31.59 -0.12 -4.99
C GLU A 432 32.38 -0.08 -6.30
N VAL A 433 32.07 -1.03 -7.18
CA VAL A 433 32.40 -0.97 -8.60
C VAL A 433 31.08 -0.96 -9.35
N SER A 434 30.80 0.13 -10.04
CA SER A 434 29.58 0.30 -10.85
C SER A 434 29.96 0.50 -12.29
N SER A 435 29.48 -0.36 -13.18
CA SER A 435 29.67 -0.24 -14.62
C SER A 435 28.31 -0.21 -15.31
N ALA A 436 28.01 0.85 -16.02
CA ALA A 436 26.72 1.01 -16.66
C ALA A 436 26.86 1.48 -18.12
N TYR A 437 26.11 0.84 -19.02
CA TYR A 437 25.90 1.36 -20.35
C TYR A 437 24.75 2.35 -20.31
N GLU A 438 25.05 3.61 -20.60
CA GLU A 438 24.13 4.74 -20.59
C GLU A 438 23.62 4.98 -22.02
N TYR A 439 22.32 4.90 -22.23
CA TYR A 439 21.67 5.09 -23.53
C TYR A 439 20.61 6.18 -23.45
N ARG A 440 20.52 7.01 -24.50
CA ARG A 440 19.42 7.96 -24.72
C ARG A 440 19.14 8.11 -26.21
N ALA A 441 17.93 8.51 -26.58
CA ALA A 441 17.57 8.71 -27.98
C ALA A 441 18.36 9.86 -28.59
N LYS A 442 18.48 10.98 -27.87
CA LYS A 442 19.24 12.16 -28.31
C LYS A 442 20.28 12.53 -27.23
N GLY A 443 21.56 12.58 -27.64
CA GLY A 443 22.68 12.95 -26.77
C GLY A 443 23.75 11.89 -26.66
N ILE A 444 24.66 12.05 -25.70
CA ILE A 444 25.81 11.19 -25.48
C ILE A 444 25.34 9.81 -24.99
N ARG A 445 25.96 8.75 -25.54
CA ARG A 445 25.77 7.34 -25.14
C ARG A 445 27.12 6.74 -24.87
N GLY A 446 27.18 5.74 -24.00
CA GLY A 446 28.43 5.05 -23.76
C GLY A 446 28.47 4.28 -22.45
N LEU A 447 29.67 3.80 -22.15
CA LEU A 447 29.98 3.08 -20.93
C LEU A 447 30.56 4.05 -19.89
N ARG A 448 30.05 3.96 -18.66
CA ARG A 448 30.64 4.60 -17.49
C ARG A 448 30.98 3.49 -16.49
N THR A 449 32.21 3.45 -16.05
CA THR A 449 32.65 2.54 -14.97
C THR A 449 33.27 3.36 -13.85
N GLU A 450 32.74 3.23 -12.67
CA GLU A 450 33.21 3.90 -11.46
C GLU A 450 33.67 2.89 -10.44
N ILE A 451 34.82 3.16 -9.82
CA ILE A 451 35.41 2.38 -8.72
C ILE A 451 35.56 3.33 -7.54
N HIS A 452 34.92 3.00 -6.43
CA HIS A 452 34.89 3.83 -5.23
C HIS A 452 35.15 3.00 -3.98
N PRO A 453 36.43 2.70 -3.64
CA PRO A 453 36.78 2.15 -2.35
C PRO A 453 36.85 3.23 -1.28
N GLU A 454 36.41 2.88 -0.07
CA GLU A 454 36.43 3.74 1.11
C GLU A 454 37.02 3.00 2.30
N LEU A 455 37.93 3.68 3.02
CA LEU A 455 38.54 3.24 4.26
C LEU A 455 37.97 4.04 5.43
N SER A 456 37.48 3.34 6.44
CA SER A 456 36.93 3.96 7.66
C SER A 456 37.78 3.54 8.87
N LEU A 457 38.12 4.51 9.71
CA LEU A 457 38.83 4.32 10.95
C LEU A 457 37.96 4.80 12.11
N PRO A 458 37.24 3.93 12.83
CA PRO A 458 36.59 4.28 14.08
C PRO A 458 37.63 4.43 15.20
N VAL A 459 37.62 5.59 15.85
CA VAL A 459 38.50 5.93 16.97
C VAL A 459 37.67 6.20 18.21
N ASN A 460 37.87 5.42 19.26
CA ASN A 460 37.19 5.65 20.53
C ASN A 460 38.10 6.53 21.42
N LEU A 461 37.58 7.71 21.73
CA LEU A 461 38.20 8.67 22.64
C LEU A 461 37.52 8.60 24.02
N PRO A 462 38.20 9.04 25.12
CA PRO A 462 37.53 9.16 26.40
C PRO A 462 36.35 10.12 26.30
N GLY A 463 35.12 9.61 26.41
CA GLY A 463 33.87 10.40 26.35
C GLY A 463 33.38 10.80 24.97
N ALA A 464 34.06 10.39 23.88
CA ALA A 464 33.61 10.66 22.51
C ALA A 464 34.04 9.53 21.56
N SER A 465 33.40 9.50 20.37
CA SER A 465 33.83 8.60 19.28
C SER A 465 34.05 9.46 18.03
N MET A 466 35.10 9.10 17.29
CA MET A 466 35.40 9.74 16.01
C MET A 466 35.44 8.67 14.90
N LEU A 467 34.81 8.99 13.78
CA LEU A 467 34.88 8.17 12.56
C LEU A 467 35.59 8.99 11.47
N LEU A 468 36.72 8.50 11.01
CA LEU A 468 37.41 9.07 9.85
C LEU A 468 37.13 8.16 8.65
N THR A 469 36.72 8.72 7.54
CA THR A 469 36.51 7.98 6.29
C THR A 469 37.21 8.70 5.16
N GLY A 470 37.98 7.97 4.38
CA GLY A 470 38.63 8.46 3.17
C GLY A 470 38.32 7.53 2.00
N GLY A 471 37.93 8.10 0.89
CA GLY A 471 37.59 7.40 -0.34
C GLY A 471 38.35 7.95 -1.55
N ILE A 472 38.45 7.15 -2.58
CA ILE A 472 38.88 7.56 -3.91
C ILE A 472 37.87 7.10 -4.94
N ARG A 473 37.46 8.03 -5.77
CA ARG A 473 36.49 7.80 -6.84
C ARG A 473 37.21 7.91 -8.19
N GLN A 474 37.43 6.75 -8.82
CA GLN A 474 37.99 6.67 -10.18
C GLN A 474 36.86 6.32 -11.14
N THR A 475 36.59 7.19 -12.11
CA THR A 475 35.56 6.98 -13.11
C THR A 475 36.19 6.94 -14.51
N TYR A 476 35.82 5.93 -15.28
CA TYR A 476 36.21 5.77 -16.68
C TYR A 476 34.99 5.93 -17.57
N TYR A 477 35.16 6.70 -18.61
CA TYR A 477 34.13 6.96 -19.62
C TYR A 477 34.61 6.45 -20.98
N ASN A 478 33.72 5.76 -21.71
CA ASN A 478 33.90 5.49 -23.13
C ASN A 478 32.61 5.85 -23.84
N SER A 479 32.58 7.02 -24.44
CA SER A 479 31.35 7.60 -25.01
C SER A 479 31.44 7.81 -26.49
N THR A 480 30.29 7.69 -27.18
CA THR A 480 30.11 8.00 -28.57
C THR A 480 29.58 9.42 -28.70
N HIS A 481 30.05 10.12 -29.75
CA HIS A 481 29.56 11.42 -30.11
C HIS A 481 28.26 11.25 -30.93
N THR A 482 27.16 11.84 -30.46
CA THR A 482 25.94 11.96 -31.24
C THR A 482 25.56 13.43 -31.35
N GLU A 483 24.97 13.84 -32.48
CA GLU A 483 24.66 15.23 -32.79
C GLU A 483 23.96 15.96 -31.63
N LEU A 484 24.34 17.23 -31.50
CA LEU A 484 24.00 18.10 -30.40
C LEU A 484 22.56 18.59 -30.48
N VAL A 485 21.88 18.53 -29.36
CA VAL A 485 20.72 19.35 -29.10
C VAL A 485 21.19 20.69 -28.58
N ASP A 486 20.63 21.70 -29.23
CA ASP A 486 20.75 23.10 -28.92
C ASP A 486 21.12 23.40 -27.45
N SER A 487 22.12 24.32 -27.34
CA SER A 487 22.66 24.88 -26.12
C SER A 487 23.56 24.00 -25.23
N GLN A 488 24.85 24.07 -25.54
CA GLN A 488 26.00 24.17 -24.58
C GLN A 488 26.15 23.22 -23.37
N ARG A 489 25.14 22.47 -22.93
CA ARG A 489 25.25 21.65 -21.74
C ARG A 489 25.82 20.24 -21.95
N TRP A 490 25.72 19.70 -23.14
CA TRP A 490 25.96 18.28 -23.43
C TRP A 490 26.98 18.04 -24.55
N THR A 491 27.86 19.00 -24.81
CA THR A 491 28.54 19.11 -26.08
C THR A 491 29.95 18.55 -26.15
N ARG A 492 30.51 18.06 -25.07
CA ARG A 492 31.87 17.54 -25.09
C ARG A 492 31.87 16.08 -24.61
N GLY A 493 31.84 15.18 -25.53
CA GLY A 493 31.98 13.76 -25.28
C GLY A 493 32.27 13.03 -26.58
N GLY A 494 33.18 12.16 -26.57
CA GLY A 494 33.62 11.27 -27.62
C GLY A 494 34.97 10.68 -27.22
N GLY A 495 35.11 9.35 -27.36
CA GLY A 495 36.31 8.63 -26.94
C GLY A 495 36.36 8.31 -25.47
N THR A 496 37.58 8.01 -25.02
CA THR A 496 37.85 7.58 -23.63
C THR A 496 38.29 8.78 -22.80
N LYS A 497 37.65 8.95 -21.64
CA LYS A 497 38.01 9.95 -20.63
C LYS A 497 38.05 9.29 -19.26
N ASP A 498 38.73 9.91 -18.32
CA ASP A 498 38.74 9.46 -16.92
C ASP A 498 38.61 10.64 -15.95
N ARG A 499 38.27 10.31 -14.72
CA ARG A 499 38.15 11.24 -13.61
C ARG A 499 38.62 10.60 -12.32
N PHE A 500 39.49 11.27 -11.62
CA PHE A 500 39.96 10.88 -10.29
C PHE A 500 39.59 11.97 -9.29
N ILE A 501 38.81 11.63 -8.26
CA ILE A 501 38.40 12.53 -7.18
C ILE A 501 38.56 11.79 -5.84
N PRO A 502 39.38 12.23 -4.93
CA PRO A 502 39.38 11.76 -3.55
C PRO A 502 38.26 12.45 -2.78
N ASP A 503 37.77 11.79 -1.75
CA ASP A 503 36.85 12.34 -0.78
C ASP A 503 37.24 11.94 0.63
N MET A 504 36.87 12.78 1.61
CA MET A 504 37.15 12.53 3.01
C MET A 504 36.02 13.06 3.88
N SER A 505 35.74 12.32 4.94
CA SER A 505 34.85 12.80 6.00
C SER A 505 35.41 12.46 7.37
N ALA A 506 35.15 13.34 8.33
CA ALA A 506 35.45 13.15 9.73
C ALA A 506 34.22 13.45 10.56
N GLU A 507 33.80 12.52 11.37
CA GLU A 507 32.64 12.67 12.25
C GLU A 507 33.09 12.48 13.69
N LEU A 508 32.86 13.49 14.52
CA LEU A 508 33.04 13.45 15.96
C LEU A 508 31.71 13.50 16.65
N PHE A 509 31.41 12.53 17.47
CA PHE A 509 30.14 12.47 18.20
C PHE A 509 30.32 11.97 19.62
N THR A 510 29.43 12.41 20.49
CA THR A 510 29.36 11.95 21.87
C THR A 510 27.95 11.91 22.36
N GLN A 511 27.75 11.34 23.52
CA GLN A 511 26.45 11.29 24.18
C GLN A 511 26.63 11.57 25.67
N ALA A 512 25.90 12.55 26.17
CA ALA A 512 25.68 12.75 27.59
C ALA A 512 24.24 12.38 27.95
N SER A 513 24.05 11.75 29.09
CA SER A 513 22.71 11.45 29.57
C SER A 513 22.58 11.62 31.08
N ARG A 514 21.38 12.05 31.51
CA ARG A 514 21.01 12.10 32.93
C ARG A 514 19.66 11.43 33.13
N VAL A 515 19.58 10.64 34.18
CA VAL A 515 18.33 9.93 34.56
C VAL A 515 17.81 10.55 35.86
N TRP A 516 16.52 10.79 35.91
CA TRP A 516 15.76 11.15 37.10
C TRP A 516 14.77 10.04 37.38
N GLU A 517 14.90 9.40 38.51
CA GLU A 517 13.94 8.43 39.03
C GLU A 517 12.84 9.16 39.78
N MET A 518 11.60 8.68 39.66
CA MET A 518 10.41 9.22 40.31
C MET A 518 9.72 8.08 41.08
N PRO A 519 10.34 7.61 42.18
CA PRO A 519 9.85 6.44 42.93
C PRO A 519 8.46 6.67 43.52
N GLU A 520 8.11 7.90 43.83
CA GLU A 520 6.79 8.31 44.34
C GLU A 520 5.63 8.03 43.36
N ASN A 521 5.97 7.89 42.09
CA ASN A 521 5.00 7.66 41.00
C ASN A 521 4.83 6.18 40.64
N HIS A 522 5.53 5.27 41.33
CA HIS A 522 5.35 3.82 41.09
C HIS A 522 3.92 3.39 41.37
N LEU A 523 3.39 2.54 40.48
CA LEU A 523 2.05 1.97 40.60
C LEU A 523 2.11 0.55 41.15
N GLU A 524 1.51 0.33 42.32
CA GLU A 524 1.30 -1.02 42.84
C GLU A 524 0.32 -1.78 41.94
N ALA A 525 0.60 -3.09 41.76
CA ALA A 525 -0.24 -3.99 40.97
C ALA A 525 -1.50 -4.39 41.74
N THR A 526 -2.44 -3.45 41.91
CA THR A 526 -3.73 -3.63 42.63
C THR A 526 -4.91 -3.42 41.67
N ALA A 527 -6.09 -3.89 42.10
CA ALA A 527 -7.34 -3.72 41.37
C ALA A 527 -7.67 -2.24 41.09
N GLU A 528 -7.36 -1.36 42.05
CA GLU A 528 -7.63 0.08 41.95
C GLU A 528 -6.77 0.76 40.90
N ASN A 529 -5.60 0.20 40.60
CA ASN A 529 -4.65 0.76 39.65
C ASN A 529 -4.78 0.18 38.25
N VAL A 530 -5.67 -0.76 38.00
CA VAL A 530 -5.88 -1.36 36.68
C VAL A 530 -6.24 -0.28 35.66
N GLY A 531 -5.49 -0.21 34.56
CA GLY A 531 -5.64 0.79 33.48
C GLY A 531 -4.99 2.16 33.78
N ARG A 532 -4.50 2.37 35.03
CA ARG A 532 -3.74 3.58 35.35
C ARG A 532 -2.33 3.52 34.78
N THR A 533 -1.83 4.66 34.39
CA THR A 533 -0.50 4.85 33.83
C THR A 533 0.20 5.97 34.56
N SER A 534 1.47 5.76 34.93
CA SER A 534 2.29 6.77 35.62
C SER A 534 3.69 6.84 35.02
N TRP A 535 4.31 8.02 35.08
CA TRP A 535 5.72 8.22 34.69
C TRP A 535 6.59 8.01 35.93
N THR A 536 7.46 7.02 35.88
CA THR A 536 8.30 6.58 37.01
C THR A 536 9.78 6.91 36.82
N GLY A 537 10.15 7.45 35.69
CA GLY A 537 11.50 7.90 35.39
C GLY A 537 11.60 8.71 34.12
N LEU A 538 12.61 9.57 34.06
CA LEU A 538 12.88 10.43 32.92
C LEU A 538 14.36 10.38 32.59
N ARG A 539 14.74 10.16 31.35
CA ARG A 539 16.10 10.21 30.84
C ARG A 539 16.25 11.27 29.78
N HIS A 540 17.08 12.26 30.01
CA HIS A 540 17.50 13.22 28.98
C HIS A 540 18.83 12.77 28.37
N ARG A 541 18.90 12.66 27.06
CA ARG A 541 20.09 12.40 26.26
C ARG A 541 20.37 13.61 25.38
N VAL A 542 21.62 14.02 25.36
CA VAL A 542 22.13 15.04 24.44
C VAL A 542 23.22 14.41 23.59
N GLN A 543 23.09 14.50 22.29
CA GLN A 543 24.02 13.91 21.31
C GLN A 543 24.55 15.03 20.40
N PRO A 544 25.64 15.69 20.76
CA PRO A 544 26.35 16.58 19.86
C PRO A 544 27.10 15.78 18.80
N ARG A 545 27.11 16.28 17.58
CA ARG A 545 27.79 15.71 16.44
C ARG A 545 28.38 16.81 15.58
N LEU A 546 29.67 16.69 15.29
CA LEU A 546 30.39 17.54 14.35
C LEU A 546 30.83 16.69 13.17
N THR A 547 30.45 17.08 11.97
CA THR A 547 30.81 16.41 10.73
C THR A 547 31.60 17.37 9.85
N TYR A 548 32.75 16.94 9.36
CA TYR A 548 33.49 17.60 8.29
C TYR A 548 33.45 16.71 7.05
N ALA A 549 33.17 17.27 5.89
CA ALA A 549 33.20 16.60 4.62
C ALA A 549 34.00 17.44 3.60
N TRP A 550 34.83 16.75 2.84
CA TRP A 550 35.68 17.37 1.85
C TRP A 550 35.73 16.57 0.55
N THR A 551 35.53 17.27 -0.55
CA THR A 551 35.71 16.80 -1.94
C THR A 551 36.35 17.94 -2.70
N PRO A 552 37.52 17.78 -3.31
CA PRO A 552 38.26 18.86 -3.97
C PRO A 552 37.57 19.32 -5.26
N GLU A 553 37.86 20.56 -5.66
CA GLU A 553 37.53 21.04 -7.02
C GLU A 553 38.41 20.30 -8.04
N LYS A 554 37.77 19.73 -9.03
CA LYS A 554 38.39 19.06 -10.16
C LYS A 554 37.80 19.58 -11.46
N ASP A 555 38.63 19.89 -12.43
CA ASP A 555 38.15 20.19 -13.78
C ASP A 555 37.52 18.92 -14.39
N GLN A 556 36.28 19.00 -14.71
CA GLN A 556 35.45 17.93 -15.30
C GLN A 556 34.84 18.40 -16.62
N SER A 557 35.29 19.55 -17.17
CA SER A 557 34.69 20.18 -18.36
C SER A 557 34.78 19.29 -19.61
N GLU A 558 35.81 18.43 -19.66
CA GLU A 558 36.05 17.51 -20.79
C GLU A 558 35.30 16.17 -20.65
N ASN A 559 34.75 15.87 -19.46
CA ASN A 559 34.11 14.58 -19.22
C ASN A 559 32.69 14.55 -19.77
N PRO A 560 32.21 13.40 -20.28
CA PRO A 560 30.83 13.23 -20.70
C PRO A 560 29.87 13.50 -19.54
N ILE A 561 28.69 14.02 -19.86
CA ILE A 561 27.60 14.18 -18.89
C ILE A 561 26.44 13.29 -19.34
N PHE A 562 26.27 12.16 -18.71
CA PHE A 562 25.07 11.35 -18.85
C PHE A 562 23.97 11.87 -17.94
N GLU A 563 24.33 12.22 -16.70
CA GLU A 563 23.42 12.71 -15.66
C GLU A 563 24.09 13.79 -14.80
N GLU A 564 23.31 14.40 -13.90
CA GLU A 564 23.82 15.41 -12.95
C GLU A 564 24.92 14.86 -12.04
N MET A 565 24.88 13.58 -11.71
CA MET A 565 25.92 12.91 -10.89
C MET A 565 27.29 12.79 -11.60
N ASP A 566 27.36 12.98 -12.90
CA ASP A 566 28.64 13.04 -13.63
C ASP A 566 29.42 14.34 -13.37
N ARG A 567 28.81 15.30 -12.69
CA ARG A 567 29.45 16.52 -12.20
C ARG A 567 29.51 16.47 -10.68
N ILE A 568 30.61 15.96 -10.13
CA ILE A 568 30.82 15.97 -8.68
C ILE A 568 31.24 17.39 -8.30
N LYS A 569 30.40 18.05 -7.51
CA LYS A 569 30.66 19.42 -7.04
C LYS A 569 31.68 19.36 -5.91
N PRO A 570 32.66 20.31 -5.87
CA PRO A 570 33.53 20.46 -4.71
C PRO A 570 32.67 20.73 -3.49
N SER A 571 33.11 20.23 -2.35
CA SER A 571 32.41 20.41 -1.09
C SER A 571 33.43 20.42 0.06
N GLN A 572 33.46 21.52 0.78
CA GLN A 572 34.20 21.61 2.03
C GLN A 572 33.30 22.20 3.10
N ARG A 573 32.70 21.31 3.89
CA ARG A 573 31.61 21.67 4.81
C ARG A 573 31.83 21.16 6.22
N LEU A 574 31.56 22.05 7.18
CA LEU A 574 31.39 21.69 8.58
C LEU A 574 29.90 21.71 8.91
N ARG A 575 29.44 20.66 9.61
CA ARG A 575 28.07 20.62 10.14
C ARG A 575 28.12 20.29 11.62
N LEU A 576 27.43 21.10 12.41
CA LEU A 576 27.23 20.88 13.83
C LEU A 576 25.74 20.58 14.08
N SER A 577 25.48 19.51 14.80
CA SER A 577 24.12 19.16 15.22
C SER A 577 24.06 18.74 16.68
N PHE A 578 22.94 19.01 17.33
CA PHE A 578 22.60 18.60 18.68
C PHE A 578 21.26 17.90 18.66
N THR A 579 21.23 16.61 18.97
CA THR A 579 19.98 15.88 19.13
C THR A 579 19.69 15.70 20.61
N ASN A 580 18.57 16.25 21.06
CA ASN A 580 18.07 16.13 22.44
C ASN A 580 16.90 15.16 22.44
N ILE A 581 16.96 14.13 23.28
CA ILE A 581 15.90 13.15 23.41
C ILE A 581 15.55 13.03 24.90
N LEU A 582 14.30 13.26 25.21
CA LEU A 582 13.73 13.00 26.52
C LEU A 582 12.96 11.69 26.44
N THR A 583 13.39 10.67 27.17
CA THR A 583 12.73 9.37 27.24
C THR A 583 12.07 9.20 28.61
N ALA A 584 10.78 8.95 28.63
CA ALA A 584 10.03 8.66 29.83
C ALA A 584 9.85 7.15 30.03
N ARG A 585 10.07 6.68 31.25
CA ARG A 585 9.67 5.36 31.70
C ARG A 585 8.25 5.44 32.21
N ARG A 586 7.40 4.62 31.67
CA ARG A 586 5.97 4.57 31.98
C ARG A 586 5.58 3.21 32.52
N GLU A 587 4.90 3.17 33.64
CA GLU A 587 4.29 1.98 34.20
C GLU A 587 2.79 1.99 33.98
N THR A 588 2.25 0.81 33.66
CA THR A 588 0.80 0.59 33.48
C THR A 588 0.42 -0.69 34.19
N VAL A 589 -0.62 -0.63 35.02
CA VAL A 589 -1.17 -1.81 35.69
C VAL A 589 -2.22 -2.46 34.80
N SER A 590 -2.07 -3.77 34.61
CA SER A 590 -2.99 -4.61 33.84
C SER A 590 -3.32 -5.89 34.58
N GLY A 591 -4.40 -6.56 34.21
CA GLY A 591 -4.82 -7.83 34.80
C GLY A 591 -6.28 -7.84 35.28
N ALA A 592 -6.75 -9.01 35.68
CA ALA A 592 -8.10 -9.23 36.19
C ALA A 592 -8.12 -10.35 37.24
N LYS A 593 -9.16 -10.39 38.05
CA LYS A 593 -9.44 -11.49 39.01
C LYS A 593 -8.28 -11.85 39.96
N GLY A 594 -7.60 -10.83 40.50
CA GLY A 594 -6.51 -11.04 41.47
C GLY A 594 -5.13 -11.30 40.86
N ASN A 595 -5.00 -11.41 39.55
CA ASN A 595 -3.71 -11.52 38.85
C ASN A 595 -3.36 -10.18 38.18
N TYR A 596 -2.85 -9.24 38.98
CA TYR A 596 -2.47 -7.90 38.50
C TYR A 596 -0.95 -7.84 38.27
N LYS A 597 -0.53 -7.15 37.21
CA LYS A 597 0.89 -6.98 36.84
C LYS A 597 1.15 -5.55 36.45
N THR A 598 2.29 -5.02 36.87
CA THR A 598 2.80 -3.75 36.38
C THR A 598 3.71 -3.98 35.18
N GLY A 599 3.31 -3.46 34.02
CA GLY A 599 4.09 -3.48 32.79
C GLY A 599 4.87 -2.16 32.61
N THR A 600 6.12 -2.26 32.23
CA THR A 600 6.98 -1.08 31.97
C THR A 600 7.14 -0.87 30.46
N SER A 601 6.97 0.38 30.02
CA SER A 601 7.20 0.80 28.64
C SER A 601 7.99 2.11 28.60
N TYR A 602 8.68 2.35 27.47
CA TYR A 602 9.44 3.58 27.25
C TYR A 602 8.93 4.28 26.02
N PHE A 603 8.89 5.61 26.07
CA PHE A 603 8.55 6.43 24.93
C PHE A 603 9.28 7.78 25.01
N ASP A 604 9.43 8.45 23.86
CA ASP A 604 10.12 9.73 23.77
C ASP A 604 9.08 10.88 23.67
N PRO A 605 8.73 11.54 24.80
CA PRO A 605 7.84 12.70 24.78
C PRO A 605 8.41 13.91 24.07
N VAL A 606 9.75 14.04 24.00
CA VAL A 606 10.41 15.14 23.34
C VAL A 606 11.59 14.63 22.53
N ARG A 607 11.62 15.00 21.26
CA ARG A 607 12.80 14.89 20.40
C ARG A 607 13.06 16.24 19.75
N TRP A 608 14.25 16.79 19.94
CA TRP A 608 14.62 18.06 19.37
C TRP A 608 16.01 18.00 18.76
N GLU A 609 16.09 18.26 17.47
CA GLU A 609 17.33 18.36 16.71
C GLU A 609 17.54 19.82 16.30
N ILE A 610 18.72 20.35 16.56
CA ILE A 610 19.20 21.65 16.09
C ILE A 610 20.46 21.40 15.29
N ALA A 611 20.58 22.00 14.12
CA ALA A 611 21.77 21.88 13.28
C ALA A 611 22.02 23.17 12.51
N THR A 612 23.28 23.41 12.20
CA THR A 612 23.73 24.39 11.20
C THR A 612 25.00 23.90 10.54
N GLY A 613 25.41 24.56 9.48
CA GLY A 613 26.63 24.22 8.79
C GLY A 613 27.36 25.45 8.27
N TYR A 614 28.61 25.26 7.95
CA TYR A 614 29.48 26.27 7.35
C TYR A 614 30.14 25.69 6.09
N ASP A 615 29.89 26.30 4.94
CA ASP A 615 30.44 25.94 3.64
C ASP A 615 31.70 26.77 3.40
N ILE A 616 32.87 26.13 3.52
CA ILE A 616 34.16 26.79 3.41
C ILE A 616 34.43 27.22 1.97
N ASP A 617 34.03 26.39 0.97
CA ASP A 617 34.14 26.75 -0.44
C ASP A 617 33.34 27.99 -0.79
N GLU A 618 32.16 28.14 -0.19
CA GLU A 618 31.33 29.34 -0.37
C GLU A 618 31.96 30.57 0.31
N ALA A 619 32.63 30.38 1.45
CA ALA A 619 33.37 31.47 2.12
C ALA A 619 34.54 31.99 1.26
N GLU A 620 35.19 31.12 0.50
CA GLU A 620 36.32 31.43 -0.35
C GLU A 620 35.92 31.74 -1.80
N ARG A 621 34.66 31.55 -2.18
CA ARG A 621 34.17 31.71 -3.54
C ARG A 621 34.56 33.08 -4.15
N THR A 622 35.23 33.05 -5.29
CA THR A 622 35.61 34.26 -6.05
C THR A 622 34.69 34.52 -7.23
N LYS A 623 34.12 33.46 -7.85
CA LYS A 623 33.24 33.54 -9.02
C LYS A 623 31.86 34.12 -8.67
N TYR A 624 31.27 34.90 -9.56
CA TYR A 624 29.90 35.45 -9.45
C TYR A 624 29.65 36.36 -8.23
N ARG A 625 30.70 36.93 -7.62
CA ARG A 625 30.55 37.86 -6.46
C ARG A 625 29.74 39.11 -6.78
N ASN A 626 29.74 39.51 -8.03
CA ASN A 626 28.97 40.67 -8.50
C ASN A 626 27.47 40.38 -8.66
N LEU A 627 27.07 39.12 -8.70
CA LEU A 627 25.67 38.71 -8.89
C LEU A 627 24.99 38.43 -7.56
N TYR A 628 25.71 37.79 -6.62
CA TYR A 628 25.17 37.51 -5.28
C TYR A 628 26.30 37.41 -4.23
N GLY A 629 25.98 37.82 -3.00
CA GLY A 629 26.93 37.79 -1.89
C GLY A 629 27.33 36.37 -1.46
N ARG A 630 28.45 36.26 -0.75
CA ARG A 630 28.85 35.00 -0.13
C ARG A 630 27.90 34.65 1.02
N ARG A 631 27.52 33.38 1.11
CA ARG A 631 26.62 32.86 2.15
C ARG A 631 27.17 31.54 2.73
N PRO A 632 28.33 31.56 3.43
CA PRO A 632 28.95 30.37 3.94
C PRO A 632 28.15 29.69 5.06
N TRP A 633 27.44 30.42 5.89
CA TRP A 633 26.56 29.82 6.89
C TRP A 633 25.31 29.24 6.23
N MET A 634 25.04 27.97 6.49
CA MET A 634 23.78 27.34 6.11
C MET A 634 22.66 27.80 7.03
N ASP A 635 21.43 27.74 6.56
CA ASP A 635 20.28 28.02 7.42
C ASP A 635 20.32 27.19 8.71
N ALA A 636 20.02 27.83 9.81
CA ALA A 636 19.85 27.12 11.07
C ALA A 636 18.60 26.24 10.96
N TYR A 637 18.77 24.95 11.20
CA TYR A 637 17.73 23.94 11.15
C TYR A 637 17.29 23.59 12.57
N SER A 638 15.98 23.49 12.80
CA SER A 638 15.40 22.95 14.02
C SER A 638 14.27 21.98 13.69
N TYR A 639 14.32 20.79 14.26
CA TYR A 639 13.22 19.83 14.21
C TYR A 639 12.82 19.45 15.62
N LEU A 640 11.61 19.86 16.02
CA LEU A 640 11.04 19.58 17.33
C LEU A 640 9.83 18.67 17.17
N GLU A 641 9.80 17.58 17.90
CA GLU A 641 8.67 16.66 18.03
C GLU A 641 8.31 16.54 19.51
N LEU A 642 7.05 16.81 19.84
CA LEU A 642 6.50 16.75 21.18
C LEU A 642 5.31 15.78 21.22
N ARG A 643 5.39 14.79 22.11
CA ARG A 643 4.32 13.84 22.40
C ARG A 643 4.08 13.77 23.90
N PRO A 644 3.58 14.84 24.53
CA PRO A 644 3.47 14.89 25.99
C PRO A 644 2.48 13.87 26.52
N VAL A 645 1.48 13.51 25.71
CA VAL A 645 0.45 12.51 26.01
C VAL A 645 0.13 11.69 24.77
N ASN A 646 -0.45 10.51 24.93
CA ASN A 646 -0.74 9.60 23.81
C ASN A 646 -1.70 10.16 22.74
N TRP A 647 -2.53 11.13 23.13
CA TRP A 647 -3.55 11.71 22.25
C TRP A 647 -3.09 13.01 21.57
N LEU A 648 -1.90 13.57 21.91
CA LEU A 648 -1.37 14.81 21.35
C LEU A 648 0.03 14.61 20.79
N SER A 649 0.20 14.91 19.50
CA SER A 649 1.49 15.00 18.82
C SER A 649 1.63 16.37 18.17
N LEU A 650 2.71 17.06 18.46
CA LEU A 650 3.08 18.35 17.87
C LEU A 650 4.45 18.19 17.21
N TRP A 651 4.60 18.77 16.04
CA TRP A 651 5.92 18.79 15.39
C TRP A 651 6.14 20.10 14.65
N ASN A 652 7.38 20.52 14.63
CA ASN A 652 7.81 21.71 13.89
C ASN A 652 9.16 21.45 13.23
N ARG A 653 9.26 21.77 11.95
CA ARG A 653 10.51 21.81 11.19
C ARG A 653 10.73 23.25 10.75
N LEU A 654 11.85 23.84 11.12
CA LEU A 654 12.14 25.25 10.92
C LEU A 654 13.50 25.41 10.26
N TYR A 655 13.59 26.30 9.29
CA TYR A 655 14.83 26.76 8.69
C TYR A 655 14.87 28.29 8.82
N VAL A 656 15.93 28.79 9.41
CA VAL A 656 16.13 30.21 9.68
C VAL A 656 17.40 30.66 8.99
N SER A 657 17.29 31.66 8.14
CA SER A 657 18.43 32.26 7.47
C SER A 657 19.38 32.92 8.47
N MET A 658 20.68 32.69 8.29
CA MET A 658 21.74 33.36 9.03
C MET A 658 22.06 34.77 8.47
N TYR A 659 21.29 35.25 7.48
CA TYR A 659 21.57 36.50 6.75
C TYR A 659 20.45 37.53 6.85
N GLY A 660 19.54 37.36 7.81
CA GLY A 660 18.53 38.38 8.13
C GLY A 660 17.21 38.25 7.37
N GLU A 661 17.05 37.24 6.49
CA GLU A 661 15.77 37.00 5.80
C GLU A 661 14.72 36.34 6.72
N GLY A 662 15.11 35.93 7.92
CA GLY A 662 14.20 35.31 8.88
C GLY A 662 13.94 33.84 8.56
N ILE A 663 12.68 33.41 8.69
CA ILE A 663 12.28 32.01 8.45
C ILE A 663 12.17 31.78 6.94
N THR A 664 13.04 30.90 6.40
CA THR A 664 13.04 30.55 4.98
C THR A 664 12.08 29.40 4.68
N ARG A 665 11.86 28.50 5.66
CA ARG A 665 10.87 27.42 5.60
C ARG A 665 10.39 27.05 6.99
N SER A 666 9.11 26.84 7.14
CA SER A 666 8.50 26.26 8.33
C SER A 666 7.42 25.26 7.96
N ASP A 667 7.53 24.05 8.49
CA ASP A 667 6.49 23.03 8.44
C ASP A 667 6.08 22.74 9.89
N THR A 668 4.85 23.05 10.27
CA THR A 668 4.34 22.87 11.64
C THR A 668 3.07 22.04 11.59
N GLY A 669 2.94 21.08 12.46
CA GLY A 669 1.73 20.26 12.54
C GLY A 669 1.35 19.90 13.97
N ALA A 670 0.07 19.65 14.14
CA ALA A 670 -0.54 19.14 15.36
C ALA A 670 -1.49 18.01 15.02
N THR A 671 -1.46 16.96 15.81
CA THR A 671 -2.41 15.85 15.72
C THR A 671 -2.99 15.56 17.08
N LEU A 672 -4.31 15.62 17.17
CA LEU A 672 -5.10 15.14 18.30
C LEU A 672 -5.71 13.82 17.90
N SER A 673 -5.53 12.78 18.69
CA SER A 673 -6.08 11.45 18.39
C SER A 673 -6.68 10.80 19.64
N ASN A 674 -7.85 10.22 19.47
CA ASN A 674 -8.53 9.46 20.50
C ASN A 674 -9.13 8.20 19.89
N ALA A 675 -8.86 7.04 20.46
CA ALA A 675 -9.31 5.75 19.93
C ALA A 675 -10.83 5.65 19.77
N ARG A 676 -11.60 6.36 20.62
CA ARG A 676 -13.06 6.35 20.59
C ARG A 676 -13.65 7.36 19.60
N TRP A 677 -13.11 8.58 19.57
CA TRP A 677 -13.72 9.70 18.86
C TRP A 677 -13.09 9.99 17.50
N GLY A 678 -11.88 9.50 17.23
CA GLY A 678 -11.16 9.73 15.99
C GLY A 678 -9.95 10.64 16.12
N SER A 679 -9.62 11.40 15.07
CA SER A 679 -8.42 12.24 15.03
C SER A 679 -8.66 13.57 14.28
N TRP A 680 -7.91 14.57 14.69
CA TRP A 680 -7.79 15.82 13.98
C TRP A 680 -6.32 16.15 13.79
N SER A 681 -5.91 16.30 12.52
CA SER A 681 -4.56 16.70 12.14
C SER A 681 -4.62 18.02 11.39
N VAL A 682 -3.83 18.98 11.82
CA VAL A 682 -3.62 20.25 11.13
C VAL A 682 -2.14 20.42 10.83
N SER A 683 -1.80 20.84 9.62
CA SER A 683 -0.44 21.20 9.26
C SER A 683 -0.40 22.49 8.46
N TYR A 684 0.57 23.32 8.79
CA TYR A 684 0.83 24.59 8.10
C TYR A 684 2.27 24.58 7.60
N SER A 685 2.42 24.73 6.29
CA SER A 685 3.70 24.72 5.60
C SER A 685 3.93 26.07 4.93
N THR A 686 5.06 26.69 5.23
CA THR A 686 5.50 27.94 4.58
C THR A 686 6.85 27.73 3.91
N ARG A 687 7.03 28.31 2.76
CA ARG A 687 8.29 28.33 2.02
C ARG A 687 8.49 29.73 1.44
N ASP A 688 9.61 30.34 1.76
CA ASP A 688 10.04 31.61 1.22
C ASP A 688 10.92 31.42 -0.02
N LYS A 689 11.06 32.46 -0.84
CA LYS A 689 11.94 32.48 -2.01
C LYS A 689 13.42 32.27 -1.69
N TYR A 690 13.84 32.52 -0.46
CA TYR A 690 15.22 32.36 -0.02
C TYR A 690 15.56 30.94 0.45
N TYR A 691 14.58 30.04 0.54
CA TYR A 691 14.85 28.64 0.84
C TYR A 691 15.65 28.01 -0.31
N ASN A 692 16.76 27.36 -0.01
CA ASN A 692 17.74 26.83 -0.96
C ASN A 692 18.30 27.87 -1.95
N TYR A 693 18.40 29.12 -1.50
CA TYR A 693 18.85 30.24 -2.34
C TYR A 693 20.20 29.96 -3.06
N LEU A 694 21.18 29.38 -2.36
CA LEU A 694 22.50 29.06 -2.95
C LEU A 694 22.41 27.94 -3.99
N ASP A 695 21.61 26.92 -3.75
CA ASP A 695 21.44 25.82 -4.70
C ASP A 695 20.79 26.32 -5.99
N GLU A 696 19.85 27.26 -5.90
CA GLU A 696 19.25 27.91 -7.06
C GLU A 696 20.26 28.82 -7.79
N MET A 697 21.09 29.57 -7.05
CA MET A 697 22.10 30.46 -7.63
C MET A 697 23.30 29.73 -8.23
N LYS A 698 23.64 28.56 -7.73
CA LYS A 698 24.74 27.71 -8.26
C LYS A 698 24.34 26.91 -9.50
N ARG A 699 23.11 26.99 -9.95
CA ARG A 699 22.67 26.41 -11.25
C ARG A 699 23.33 27.15 -12.40
N ASP A 700 23.85 26.41 -13.38
CA ASP A 700 24.62 26.93 -14.51
C ASP A 700 23.83 27.86 -15.48
N ASN A 701 22.55 28.08 -15.29
CA ASN A 701 21.70 28.96 -16.06
C ASN A 701 21.02 30.01 -15.16
N LEU A 702 21.67 31.14 -15.02
CA LEU A 702 21.11 32.32 -14.35
C LEU A 702 19.85 32.90 -15.05
N SER A 703 19.60 32.55 -16.32
CA SER A 703 18.40 32.98 -17.08
C SER A 703 17.13 32.21 -16.71
N ASP A 704 17.25 31.03 -16.09
CA ASP A 704 16.14 30.18 -15.66
C ASP A 704 15.85 30.26 -14.16
N MET A 705 16.32 31.31 -13.47
CA MET A 705 16.01 31.54 -12.07
C MET A 705 14.51 31.80 -11.88
N ARG A 706 13.75 30.75 -11.87
CA ARG A 706 12.41 30.75 -11.32
C ARG A 706 12.55 30.57 -9.81
N PHE A 707 12.71 31.69 -9.11
CA PHE A 707 12.50 31.67 -7.67
C PHE A 707 11.16 30.96 -7.41
N THR A 708 11.19 29.91 -6.66
CA THR A 708 9.96 29.24 -6.29
C THR A 708 9.07 30.26 -5.62
N SER A 709 7.87 30.49 -6.17
CA SER A 709 6.91 31.42 -5.60
C SER A 709 6.69 31.07 -4.14
N PRO A 710 6.60 32.05 -3.25
CA PRO A 710 6.26 31.80 -1.84
C PRO A 710 5.01 30.94 -1.77
N GLN A 711 5.04 29.94 -0.91
CA GLN A 711 3.91 29.03 -0.73
C GLN A 711 3.51 29.03 0.74
N ARG A 712 2.21 29.12 1.01
CA ARG A 712 1.62 28.99 2.33
C ARG A 712 0.46 28.03 2.26
N LEU A 713 0.69 26.82 2.71
CA LEU A 713 -0.25 25.72 2.58
C LEU A 713 -0.79 25.31 3.94
N LEU A 714 -2.11 25.34 4.11
CA LEU A 714 -2.81 24.82 5.27
C LEU A 714 -3.53 23.54 4.87
N THR A 715 -3.25 22.46 5.59
CA THR A 715 -3.94 21.18 5.42
C THR A 715 -4.64 20.81 6.73
N ASN A 716 -5.93 20.55 6.67
CA ASN A 716 -6.72 20.00 7.77
C ASN A 716 -7.23 18.62 7.39
N THR A 717 -7.12 17.68 8.31
CA THR A 717 -7.72 16.34 8.17
C THR A 717 -8.43 16.02 9.47
N PHE A 718 -9.71 15.76 9.39
CA PHE A 718 -10.56 15.46 10.53
C PHE A 718 -11.28 14.14 10.28
N THR A 719 -11.12 13.20 11.20
CA THR A 719 -11.84 11.93 11.24
C THR A 719 -12.58 11.86 12.56
N PHE A 720 -13.89 11.70 12.53
CA PHE A 720 -14.72 11.71 13.72
C PHE A 720 -15.69 10.54 13.73
N ARG A 721 -15.82 9.86 14.85
CA ARG A 721 -16.72 8.74 15.07
C ARG A 721 -17.70 9.07 16.19
N PRO A 722 -18.80 9.80 15.87
CA PRO A 722 -19.78 10.19 16.88
C PRO A 722 -20.47 8.99 17.52
N TRP A 723 -20.66 7.91 16.76
CA TRP A 723 -21.21 6.63 17.18
C TRP A 723 -20.34 5.49 16.64
N SER A 724 -20.51 4.29 17.20
CA SER A 724 -19.75 3.10 16.76
C SER A 724 -20.00 2.75 15.28
N ASN A 725 -21.14 3.13 14.76
CA ASN A 725 -21.61 2.82 13.40
C ASN A 725 -21.53 4.00 12.42
N ILE A 726 -21.04 5.16 12.83
CA ILE A 726 -20.92 6.32 11.93
C ILE A 726 -19.49 6.86 12.00
N SER A 727 -18.89 7.08 10.83
CA SER A 727 -17.64 7.81 10.68
C SER A 727 -17.81 9.00 9.75
N LEU A 728 -17.22 10.12 10.12
CA LEU A 728 -17.13 11.33 9.32
C LEU A 728 -15.66 11.60 9.00
N TYR A 729 -15.38 11.90 7.77
CA TYR A 729 -14.07 12.31 7.29
C TYR A 729 -14.17 13.63 6.58
N TYR A 730 -13.28 14.57 6.91
CA TYR A 730 -13.19 15.86 6.25
C TYR A 730 -11.73 16.25 6.07
N ARG A 731 -11.36 16.62 4.85
CA ARG A 731 -10.02 17.13 4.53
C ARG A 731 -10.11 18.38 3.69
N THR A 732 -9.28 19.38 4.02
CA THR A 732 -9.06 20.55 3.17
C THR A 732 -7.57 20.78 2.95
N GLN A 733 -7.26 21.33 1.78
CA GLN A 733 -5.92 21.81 1.46
C GLN A 733 -6.04 23.18 0.79
N ASP A 734 -5.60 24.20 1.51
CA ASP A 734 -5.78 25.60 1.15
C ASP A 734 -4.43 26.29 1.00
N ASN A 735 -4.21 26.99 -0.13
CA ASN A 735 -3.11 27.90 -0.29
C ASN A 735 -3.56 29.29 0.23
N ILE A 736 -3.06 29.67 1.41
CA ILE A 736 -3.45 30.92 2.09
C ILE A 736 -2.90 32.14 1.36
N GLU A 737 -1.75 32.00 0.67
CA GLU A 737 -1.15 33.11 -0.09
C GLU A 737 -2.02 33.55 -1.28
N THR A 738 -2.57 32.58 -1.99
CA THR A 738 -3.35 32.82 -3.22
C THR A 738 -4.85 32.76 -3.01
N GLY A 739 -5.32 32.34 -1.83
CA GLY A 739 -6.72 32.08 -1.54
C GLY A 739 -7.30 30.89 -2.31
N LYS A 740 -6.46 30.08 -2.97
CA LYS A 740 -6.90 28.91 -3.75
C LYS A 740 -7.09 27.72 -2.84
N ASN A 741 -8.25 27.09 -2.94
CA ASN A 741 -8.48 25.76 -2.40
C ASN A 741 -8.05 24.71 -3.43
N TYR A 742 -7.18 23.78 -3.02
CA TYR A 742 -6.71 22.70 -3.88
C TYR A 742 -7.56 21.45 -3.75
N GLU A 743 -8.08 21.18 -2.56
CA GLU A 743 -8.90 20.00 -2.28
C GLU A 743 -9.85 20.25 -1.13
N ARG A 744 -11.12 19.84 -1.30
CA ARG A 744 -12.08 19.61 -0.21
C ARG A 744 -12.64 18.21 -0.39
N HIS A 745 -12.49 17.39 0.63
CA HIS A 745 -13.01 16.04 0.63
C HIS A 745 -13.84 15.82 1.88
N PHE A 746 -15.09 15.45 1.69
CA PHE A 746 -15.99 15.04 2.75
C PHE A 746 -16.44 13.60 2.48
N ALA A 747 -16.43 12.75 3.50
CA ALA A 747 -17.02 11.43 3.42
C ALA A 747 -17.78 11.09 4.70
N ILE A 748 -18.86 10.35 4.54
CA ILE A 748 -19.66 9.77 5.61
C ILE A 748 -19.70 8.26 5.41
N GLY A 749 -19.35 7.51 6.44
CA GLY A 749 -19.46 6.06 6.49
C GLY A 749 -20.50 5.66 7.52
N TYR A 750 -21.42 4.81 7.11
CA TYR A 750 -22.36 4.12 7.98
C TYR A 750 -22.00 2.63 8.02
N TYR A 751 -21.71 2.11 9.18
CA TYR A 751 -21.27 0.74 9.42
C TYR A 751 -22.36 -0.02 10.16
N HIS A 752 -23.09 -0.85 9.45
CA HIS A 752 -24.03 -1.77 10.02
C HIS A 752 -23.38 -3.14 10.20
N GLN A 753 -23.97 -4.00 11.03
CA GLN A 753 -23.48 -5.37 11.26
C GLN A 753 -23.30 -6.15 9.93
N CYS A 754 -24.18 -5.97 8.98
CA CYS A 754 -24.19 -6.73 7.73
C CYS A 754 -23.92 -5.90 6.46
N PHE A 755 -23.68 -4.61 6.55
CA PHE A 755 -23.26 -3.78 5.40
C PHE A 755 -22.55 -2.51 5.86
N HIS A 756 -21.69 -1.98 4.99
CA HIS A 756 -21.11 -0.66 5.14
C HIS A 756 -21.48 0.19 3.94
N LEU A 757 -21.91 1.40 4.17
CA LEU A 757 -22.24 2.38 3.15
C LEU A 757 -21.37 3.62 3.33
N ILE A 758 -20.54 3.93 2.33
CA ILE A 758 -19.65 5.09 2.37
C ILE A 758 -20.01 6.02 1.21
N GLY A 759 -20.45 7.21 1.55
CA GLY A 759 -20.68 8.30 0.61
C GLY A 759 -19.56 9.31 0.67
N SER A 760 -19.03 9.77 -0.46
CA SER A 760 -17.99 10.80 -0.50
C SER A 760 -18.23 11.85 -1.57
N ILE A 761 -17.85 13.08 -1.24
CA ILE A 761 -17.85 14.24 -2.13
C ILE A 761 -16.46 14.81 -2.10
N GLN A 762 -15.81 14.89 -3.25
CA GLN A 762 -14.49 15.47 -3.38
C GLN A 762 -14.52 16.58 -4.43
N ASN A 763 -14.04 17.75 -4.02
CA ASN A 763 -13.92 18.93 -4.86
C ASN A 763 -12.43 19.26 -4.97
N LYS A 764 -11.91 19.19 -6.17
CA LYS A 764 -10.52 19.55 -6.55
C LYS A 764 -10.54 20.73 -7.49
N ALA A 765 -9.39 21.37 -7.68
CA ALA A 765 -9.27 22.55 -8.55
C ALA A 765 -9.85 22.36 -9.96
N ARG A 766 -9.97 21.13 -10.47
CA ARG A 766 -10.42 20.81 -11.83
C ARG A 766 -11.39 19.63 -11.93
N ASP A 767 -11.77 19.02 -10.79
CA ASP A 767 -12.70 17.87 -10.79
C ASP A 767 -13.56 17.87 -9.54
N ASN A 768 -14.86 17.65 -9.74
CA ASN A 768 -15.82 17.38 -8.68
C ASN A 768 -16.25 15.93 -8.82
N SER A 769 -16.01 15.11 -7.82
CA SER A 769 -16.36 13.71 -7.82
C SER A 769 -17.30 13.36 -6.67
N TYR A 770 -18.24 12.47 -6.97
CA TYR A 770 -19.21 11.91 -6.03
C TYR A 770 -19.10 10.40 -6.12
N ARG A 771 -18.96 9.72 -4.99
CA ARG A 771 -18.79 8.27 -4.94
C ARG A 771 -19.64 7.66 -3.85
N VAL A 772 -20.21 6.50 -4.14
CA VAL A 772 -20.90 5.66 -3.16
C VAL A 772 -20.28 4.27 -3.23
N ILE A 773 -19.84 3.77 -2.08
CA ILE A 773 -19.27 2.44 -1.91
C ILE A 773 -20.20 1.67 -0.99
N LEU A 774 -20.63 0.49 -1.44
CA LEU A 774 -21.36 -0.49 -0.64
C LEU A 774 -20.46 -1.69 -0.42
N GLU A 775 -20.26 -2.08 0.84
CA GLU A 775 -19.54 -3.27 1.22
C GLU A 775 -20.47 -4.19 2.00
N LEU A 776 -20.43 -5.48 1.73
CA LEU A 776 -21.20 -6.50 2.41
C LEU A 776 -20.23 -7.45 3.15
N PRO A 777 -19.98 -7.25 4.47
CA PRO A 777 -18.97 -8.00 5.22
C PRO A 777 -19.13 -9.52 5.17
N GLY A 778 -20.36 -10.02 5.11
CA GLY A 778 -20.65 -11.45 4.94
C GLY A 778 -20.37 -12.03 3.54
N LEU A 779 -20.12 -11.16 2.55
CA LEU A 779 -19.80 -11.51 1.16
C LEU A 779 -18.41 -11.01 0.74
N ASN A 780 -17.52 -10.73 1.70
CA ASN A 780 -16.15 -10.32 1.41
C ASN A 780 -15.33 -11.53 0.91
N PHE A 781 -14.77 -11.39 -0.25
CA PHE A 781 -14.01 -12.40 -1.00
C PHE A 781 -12.49 -12.18 -0.86
#